data_0ca675d09d9fd661d1d5bcbdd9c5ae6c
#
_entry.id   0ca675d09d9fd661d1d5bcbdd9c5ae6c
#
_cell.length_a   1.000
_cell.length_b   1.000
_cell.length_c   1.000
_cell.angle_alpha   90.00
_cell.angle_beta   90.00
_cell.angle_gamma   90.00
#
_symmetry.space_group_name_H-M   'P 1'
#
loop_
_entity.id
_entity.type
_entity.pdbx_description
1 polymer ?
#
loop_
_entity_poly.entity_id
_entity_poly.type
_entity_poly.pdbx_seq_one_letter_code
_entity_poly.pdbx_strand_id
1 'polypeptide(L)'
;YSEYAKNLIQQENNLSNITGIRKGQIKKFKAVGINTCEELLNTDSIKDLKINSKVLDRLKLQAKLQLKSHEDSKICFEVLPHLERGLGLKGLPEKSPEDIYFDLESNTFAVPISLHYLWGFAYERNSHKKFDTLWAHSHEEMKEVFESFIDMLIDKFSKDPKMHVYHYGSFEVSTLKSLAGHFSSRSDELDHLLRNNIFIDLYKLVKQSFCIGSSGYGLKDIEPIYRNERTEEVTGGAESMIQYELWATDKDGKDEKDSKLLKNIWEYNREDCLSLIELVDWMRLEQVKNNYSYENLYEDENSSVVEFITQEITSKYTAKKNQPYLQLLMDLCLYHRREAKPSWWRYFDMLATEDDELELELDCLAHSIFTGKKYKEKRSMIYEYKFNNLQESKIKEGDQVKIKSDTNLNAEVFSMDLDGGRFELKSTSDLPNDASLILFKHVSAKKIEQSIEAITNNYYEKGFIKPCLKTFFDKKRPAFKQGSNQASDLTSWGKNILESSKKVISSMKDSTLCIQGPPGSGKTYVCARVIADLIKKGKKIGIASNSHKAINNVIEELISVMNEQNIDGNIAKVHRTSEEEKLYENQRLIKFDSIESVVLNEKLAVVGGTAWAFANQAIQDELDYLFIDEAGQVSIANLVGMSQSTSNIVLIGDQMQLG
;
A
#
# COMPACT_ATOMS: atom_id res chain seq x y z
N TYR A 1 32.27 17.31 -6.83
CA TYR A 1 31.61 18.43 -6.09
C TYR A 1 31.18 18.00 -4.68
N SER A 2 30.62 16.77 -4.54
CA SER A 2 30.17 16.22 -3.24
C SER A 2 31.32 15.94 -2.27
N GLU A 3 32.43 15.42 -2.75
CA GLU A 3 33.60 15.06 -1.94
C GLU A 3 34.35 16.29 -1.40
N TYR A 4 34.51 17.33 -2.24
CA TYR A 4 35.04 18.62 -1.84
C TYR A 4 34.17 19.30 -0.78
N ALA A 5 32.85 19.27 -0.95
CA ALA A 5 31.91 19.82 0.02
C ALA A 5 31.92 19.04 1.35
N LYS A 6 32.03 17.70 1.31
CA LYS A 6 32.20 16.85 2.53
C LYS A 6 33.48 17.20 3.28
N ASN A 7 34.61 17.32 2.59
CA ASN A 7 35.90 17.68 3.19
C ASN A 7 35.90 19.08 3.82
N LEU A 8 35.26 20.06 3.17
CA LEU A 8 35.14 21.43 3.70
C LEU A 8 34.27 21.46 4.96
N ILE A 9 33.15 20.74 4.94
CA ILE A 9 32.24 20.61 6.07
C ILE A 9 32.94 19.93 7.27
N GLN A 10 33.72 18.89 7.04
CA GLN A 10 34.48 18.20 8.09
C GLN A 10 35.55 19.10 8.74
N GLN A 11 36.22 19.95 7.96
CA GLN A 11 37.25 20.85 8.46
C GLN A 11 36.71 21.98 9.35
N GLU A 12 35.44 22.37 9.21
CA GLU A 12 34.86 23.53 9.87
C GLU A 12 34.19 23.27 11.23
N ASN A 13 34.22 22.06 11.81
CA ASN A 13 33.51 21.72 13.06
C ASN A 13 32.04 22.18 13.05
N ASN A 14 31.39 22.08 11.88
CA ASN A 14 30.06 22.61 11.61
C ASN A 14 28.97 21.70 12.21
N LEU A 15 27.86 22.30 12.66
CA LEU A 15 26.69 21.54 13.14
C LEU A 15 26.15 20.51 12.12
N SER A 16 26.29 20.79 10.82
CA SER A 16 25.86 19.85 9.77
C SER A 16 26.64 18.52 9.74
N ASN A 17 27.74 18.43 10.48
CA ASN A 17 28.53 17.19 10.63
C ASN A 17 27.90 16.22 11.65
N ILE A 18 26.99 16.71 12.51
CA ILE A 18 26.33 15.85 13.48
C ILE A 18 25.39 14.90 12.73
N THR A 19 25.68 13.61 12.81
CA THR A 19 24.87 12.59 12.16
C THR A 19 23.43 12.61 12.71
N GLY A 20 22.45 12.71 11.81
CA GLY A 20 21.04 12.77 12.17
C GLY A 20 20.49 14.16 12.52
N ILE A 21 21.31 15.22 12.50
CA ILE A 21 20.82 16.58 12.69
C ILE A 21 20.01 17.08 11.48
N ARG A 22 18.93 17.80 11.73
CA ARG A 22 18.01 18.31 10.70
C ARG A 22 18.27 19.79 10.41
N LYS A 23 17.99 20.22 9.17
CA LYS A 23 18.11 21.64 8.75
C LYS A 23 17.35 22.60 9.68
N GLY A 24 16.15 22.19 10.14
CA GLY A 24 15.37 23.00 11.08
C GLY A 24 16.04 23.15 12.46
N GLN A 25 16.69 22.10 12.95
CA GLN A 25 17.45 22.13 14.20
C GLN A 25 18.69 23.01 14.07
N ILE A 26 19.42 22.91 12.97
CA ILE A 26 20.57 23.78 12.67
C ILE A 26 20.16 25.27 12.68
N LYS A 27 19.02 25.59 12.04
CA LYS A 27 18.49 26.98 12.06
C LYS A 27 18.17 27.44 13.47
N LYS A 28 17.58 26.61 14.31
CA LYS A 28 17.27 26.92 15.69
C LYS A 28 18.54 27.15 16.53
N PHE A 29 19.55 26.29 16.38
CA PHE A 29 20.83 26.44 17.04
C PHE A 29 21.54 27.76 16.63
N LYS A 30 21.62 28.04 15.33
CA LYS A 30 22.21 29.26 14.81
C LYS A 30 21.50 30.55 15.30
N ALA A 31 20.17 30.50 15.46
CA ALA A 31 19.39 31.62 15.96
C ALA A 31 19.73 32.03 17.41
N VAL A 32 20.29 31.10 18.19
CA VAL A 32 20.76 31.36 19.57
C VAL A 32 22.30 31.44 19.67
N GLY A 33 22.99 31.55 18.53
CA GLY A 33 24.44 31.77 18.49
C GLY A 33 25.28 30.50 18.55
N ILE A 34 24.69 29.30 18.41
CA ILE A 34 25.42 28.02 18.37
C ILE A 34 25.65 27.66 16.90
N ASN A 35 26.91 27.62 16.46
CA ASN A 35 27.30 27.41 15.06
C ASN A 35 28.16 26.16 14.86
N THR A 36 28.80 25.65 15.93
CA THR A 36 29.75 24.54 15.89
C THR A 36 29.31 23.41 16.82
N CYS A 37 29.87 22.21 16.61
CA CYS A 37 29.68 21.05 17.48
C CYS A 37 30.18 21.31 18.90
N GLU A 38 31.32 21.98 19.05
CA GLU A 38 31.89 22.30 20.37
C GLU A 38 31.02 23.30 21.13
N GLU A 39 30.49 24.32 20.47
CA GLU A 39 29.54 25.24 21.08
C GLU A 39 28.29 24.54 21.58
N LEU A 40 27.78 23.58 20.81
CA LEU A 40 26.63 22.78 21.22
C LEU A 40 26.94 21.95 22.48
N LEU A 41 28.12 21.35 22.57
CA LEU A 41 28.52 20.53 23.73
C LEU A 41 28.65 21.38 25.00
N ASN A 42 29.17 22.59 24.88
CA ASN A 42 29.42 23.49 26.00
C ASN A 42 28.18 24.23 26.50
N THR A 43 27.03 23.98 25.94
CA THR A 43 25.78 24.68 26.29
C THR A 43 24.98 23.91 27.33
N ASP A 44 24.87 24.44 28.59
CA ASP A 44 24.27 23.70 29.72
C ASP A 44 22.73 23.67 29.73
N SER A 45 22.04 24.65 29.23
CA SER A 45 20.58 24.61 29.04
C SER A 45 20.12 25.66 28.04
N ILE A 46 19.25 25.26 27.13
CA ILE A 46 18.70 26.17 26.13
C ILE A 46 17.17 26.18 26.28
N LYS A 47 16.71 26.95 27.26
CA LYS A 47 15.26 27.08 27.60
C LYS A 47 14.41 27.64 26.45
N ASP A 48 15.03 28.37 25.50
CA ASP A 48 14.31 29.07 24.43
C ASP A 48 14.28 28.31 23.08
N LEU A 49 14.97 27.17 22.98
CA LEU A 49 15.16 26.48 21.66
C LEU A 49 13.96 25.69 21.14
N LYS A 50 12.90 25.48 21.90
CA LYS A 50 11.76 24.65 21.50
C LYS A 50 12.18 23.31 20.81
N ILE A 51 13.24 22.70 21.31
CA ILE A 51 13.71 21.37 20.95
C ILE A 51 13.43 20.46 22.14
N ASN A 52 12.94 19.23 21.90
CA ASN A 52 12.74 18.23 22.94
C ASN A 52 14.09 17.93 23.63
N SER A 53 14.09 17.83 24.97
CA SER A 53 15.32 17.59 25.73
C SER A 53 16.00 16.28 25.33
N LYS A 54 15.24 15.20 25.10
CA LYS A 54 15.77 13.89 24.65
C LYS A 54 16.51 14.01 23.32
N VAL A 55 15.95 14.80 22.37
CA VAL A 55 16.56 15.04 21.06
C VAL A 55 17.85 15.86 21.23
N LEU A 56 17.84 16.87 22.08
CA LEU A 56 19.03 17.68 22.35
C LEU A 56 20.15 16.83 22.97
N ASP A 57 19.82 16.00 23.97
CA ASP A 57 20.77 15.11 24.64
C ASP A 57 21.36 14.10 23.64
N ARG A 58 20.52 13.56 22.74
CA ARG A 58 20.95 12.66 21.66
C ARG A 58 21.93 13.35 20.69
N LEU A 59 21.64 14.58 20.25
CA LEU A 59 22.52 15.34 19.33
C LEU A 59 23.86 15.69 20.01
N LYS A 60 23.83 16.04 21.30
CA LYS A 60 25.05 16.28 22.08
C LYS A 60 25.91 15.02 22.20
N LEU A 61 25.28 13.88 22.53
CA LEU A 61 25.98 12.60 22.60
C LEU A 61 26.59 12.23 21.26
N GLN A 62 25.83 12.40 20.16
CA GLN A 62 26.32 12.14 18.80
C GLN A 62 27.54 13.02 18.46
N ALA A 63 27.46 14.34 18.69
CA ALA A 63 28.58 15.26 18.45
C ALA A 63 29.81 14.88 19.28
N LYS A 64 29.63 14.56 20.57
CA LYS A 64 30.71 14.12 21.48
C LYS A 64 31.42 12.86 20.95
N LEU A 65 30.65 11.84 20.55
CA LEU A 65 31.21 10.59 20.06
C LEU A 65 31.91 10.75 18.71
N GLN A 66 31.39 11.61 17.81
CA GLN A 66 32.04 11.88 16.54
C GLN A 66 33.40 12.60 16.72
N LEU A 67 33.47 13.62 17.58
CA LEU A 67 34.72 14.28 17.92
C LEU A 67 35.73 13.31 18.54
N LYS A 68 35.28 12.50 19.49
CA LYS A 68 36.13 11.47 20.13
C LYS A 68 36.62 10.42 19.11
N SER A 69 35.77 9.98 18.20
CA SER A 69 36.15 9.02 17.15
C SER A 69 37.24 9.58 16.24
N HIS A 70 37.17 10.88 15.95
CA HIS A 70 38.20 11.58 15.16
C HIS A 70 39.53 11.67 15.93
N GLU A 71 39.48 12.02 17.21
CA GLU A 71 40.69 12.10 18.08
C GLU A 71 41.36 10.72 18.24
N ASP A 72 40.57 9.68 18.53
CA ASP A 72 41.06 8.33 18.79
C ASP A 72 41.38 7.54 17.49
N SER A 73 41.13 8.10 16.32
CA SER A 73 41.18 7.44 15.00
C SER A 73 40.49 6.06 15.00
N LYS A 74 39.43 5.92 15.78
CA LYS A 74 38.62 4.72 15.95
C LYS A 74 37.19 5.09 16.25
N ILE A 75 36.23 4.40 15.63
CA ILE A 75 34.83 4.64 15.89
C ILE A 75 34.48 4.33 17.35
N CYS A 76 34.05 5.37 18.07
CA CYS A 76 33.52 5.28 19.43
C CYS A 76 32.01 5.11 19.38
N PHE A 77 31.47 4.34 20.30
CA PHE A 77 30.02 4.18 20.44
C PHE A 77 29.61 4.10 21.90
N GLU A 78 28.32 4.34 22.16
CA GLU A 78 27.69 4.19 23.47
C GLU A 78 26.36 3.44 23.32
N VAL A 79 26.11 2.48 24.22
CA VAL A 79 24.84 1.74 24.24
C VAL A 79 23.76 2.60 24.87
N LEU A 80 22.63 2.77 24.21
CA LEU A 80 21.51 3.55 24.69
C LEU A 80 20.66 2.76 25.69
N PRO A 81 20.12 3.40 26.72
CA PRO A 81 19.22 2.73 27.64
C PRO A 81 17.87 2.46 26.96
N HIS A 82 17.44 1.18 26.97
CA HIS A 82 16.14 0.78 26.41
C HIS A 82 15.16 0.52 27.53
N LEU A 83 14.15 1.36 27.64
CA LEU A 83 13.10 1.24 28.65
C LEU A 83 11.89 0.48 28.14
N GLU A 84 11.69 0.43 26.82
CA GLU A 84 10.50 -0.15 26.20
C GLU A 84 10.77 -1.58 25.68
N ARG A 85 9.73 -2.40 25.72
CA ARG A 85 9.74 -3.79 25.22
C ARG A 85 9.99 -3.83 23.71
N GLY A 86 10.83 -4.76 23.25
CA GLY A 86 11.07 -5.00 21.82
C GLY A 86 11.87 -3.93 21.08
N LEU A 87 12.37 -2.89 21.77
CA LEU A 87 13.19 -1.84 21.16
C LEU A 87 14.69 -2.08 21.39
N GLY A 88 15.48 -1.63 20.42
CA GLY A 88 16.93 -1.70 20.47
C GLY A 88 17.44 -3.12 20.71
N LEU A 89 18.41 -3.30 21.61
CA LEU A 89 18.98 -4.61 21.93
C LEU A 89 17.95 -5.62 22.47
N LYS A 90 16.84 -5.17 23.05
CA LYS A 90 15.73 -6.05 23.46
C LYS A 90 14.93 -6.60 22.27
N GLY A 91 15.00 -5.95 21.11
CA GLY A 91 14.39 -6.39 19.85
C GLY A 91 15.24 -7.40 19.08
N LEU A 92 16.49 -7.68 19.51
CA LEU A 92 17.37 -8.64 18.85
C LEU A 92 17.05 -10.07 19.30
N PRO A 93 16.52 -10.95 18.41
CA PRO A 93 16.07 -12.27 18.79
C PRO A 93 17.23 -13.25 19.07
N GLU A 94 16.90 -14.35 19.74
CA GLU A 94 17.81 -15.46 19.94
C GLU A 94 18.22 -16.08 18.60
N LYS A 95 19.41 -16.68 18.56
CA LYS A 95 19.95 -17.32 17.35
C LYS A 95 19.21 -18.61 17.02
N SER A 96 18.75 -18.73 15.78
CA SER A 96 18.22 -19.96 15.19
C SER A 96 19.21 -20.59 14.21
N PRO A 97 19.27 -21.92 14.07
CA PRO A 97 20.07 -22.58 13.04
C PRO A 97 19.55 -22.35 11.61
N GLU A 98 18.30 -21.88 11.46
CA GLU A 98 17.67 -21.56 10.18
C GLU A 98 17.70 -20.07 9.86
N ASP A 99 18.37 -19.23 10.67
CA ASP A 99 18.55 -17.80 10.41
C ASP A 99 19.15 -17.52 9.03
N ILE A 100 18.64 -16.48 8.36
CA ILE A 100 19.08 -16.00 7.04
C ILE A 100 19.53 -14.54 7.16
N TYR A 101 20.61 -14.19 6.45
CA TYR A 101 21.17 -12.84 6.34
C TYR A 101 21.10 -12.44 4.87
N PHE A 102 20.24 -11.51 4.54
CA PHE A 102 19.72 -11.26 3.20
C PHE A 102 20.05 -9.86 2.70
N ASP A 103 20.48 -9.77 1.45
CA ASP A 103 20.77 -8.52 0.75
C ASP A 103 20.42 -8.61 -0.74
N LEU A 104 19.99 -7.50 -1.34
CA LEU A 104 19.51 -7.39 -2.73
C LEU A 104 20.31 -6.39 -3.56
N GLU A 105 20.72 -6.81 -4.76
CA GLU A 105 21.27 -5.90 -5.77
C GLU A 105 20.24 -5.61 -6.87
N SER A 106 20.15 -4.34 -7.28
CA SER A 106 19.04 -3.89 -8.12
C SER A 106 19.46 -2.87 -9.17
N ASN A 107 18.89 -2.99 -10.35
CA ASN A 107 18.85 -1.93 -11.36
C ASN A 107 17.53 -1.16 -11.25
N THR A 108 17.58 0.01 -10.63
CA THR A 108 16.38 0.84 -10.39
C THR A 108 15.92 1.59 -11.63
N PHE A 109 16.70 1.62 -12.72
CA PHE A 109 16.34 2.25 -13.99
C PHE A 109 15.73 1.28 -15.00
N ALA A 110 15.67 -0.01 -14.69
CA ALA A 110 15.02 -0.99 -15.55
C ALA A 110 13.51 -0.70 -15.69
N VAL A 111 12.97 -0.98 -16.86
CA VAL A 111 11.54 -0.82 -17.19
C VAL A 111 10.93 -2.17 -17.55
N PRO A 112 9.67 -2.47 -17.21
CA PRO A 112 8.64 -1.55 -16.64
C PRO A 112 8.77 -1.29 -15.14
N ILE A 113 9.53 -2.08 -14.41
CA ILE A 113 9.85 -1.90 -12.99
C ILE A 113 11.34 -2.16 -12.75
N SER A 114 11.85 -1.80 -11.58
CA SER A 114 13.22 -2.13 -11.16
C SER A 114 13.52 -3.62 -11.33
N LEU A 115 14.68 -3.96 -11.84
CA LEU A 115 15.16 -5.33 -11.97
C LEU A 115 16.07 -5.66 -10.78
N HIS A 116 15.62 -6.54 -9.90
CA HIS A 116 16.39 -7.04 -8.77
C HIS A 116 17.18 -8.26 -9.23
N TYR A 117 18.41 -8.03 -9.71
CA TYR A 117 19.16 -9.01 -10.49
C TYR A 117 19.94 -10.02 -9.64
N LEU A 118 20.28 -9.69 -8.37
CA LEU A 118 20.97 -10.60 -7.48
C LEU A 118 20.33 -10.62 -6.10
N TRP A 119 19.98 -11.81 -5.64
CA TRP A 119 19.40 -12.12 -4.34
C TRP A 119 20.43 -12.94 -3.57
N GLY A 120 21.20 -12.31 -2.69
CA GLY A 120 22.20 -12.98 -1.89
C GLY A 120 21.73 -13.29 -0.48
N PHE A 121 22.04 -14.45 0.02
CA PHE A 121 21.72 -14.80 1.39
C PHE A 121 22.80 -15.68 2.02
N ALA A 122 23.23 -15.26 3.20
CA ALA A 122 24.16 -16.02 4.02
C ALA A 122 23.40 -16.73 5.15
N TYR A 123 23.98 -17.82 5.63
CA TYR A 123 23.49 -18.61 6.76
C TYR A 123 24.63 -19.39 7.40
N GLU A 124 24.40 -19.90 8.61
CA GLU A 124 25.37 -20.74 9.27
C GLU A 124 24.95 -22.22 9.26
N ARG A 125 25.84 -23.09 8.89
CA ARG A 125 25.63 -24.53 8.94
C ARG A 125 26.86 -25.24 9.51
N ASN A 126 26.66 -26.01 10.58
CA ASN A 126 27.75 -26.69 11.29
C ASN A 126 28.90 -25.74 11.67
N SER A 127 28.56 -24.56 12.19
CA SER A 127 29.53 -23.51 12.58
C SER A 127 30.34 -22.91 11.42
N HIS A 128 29.91 -23.11 10.18
CA HIS A 128 30.54 -22.52 8.99
C HIS A 128 29.56 -21.56 8.32
N LYS A 129 30.04 -20.36 8.02
CA LYS A 129 29.30 -19.40 7.23
C LYS A 129 29.19 -19.88 5.79
N LYS A 130 28.00 -19.91 5.23
CA LYS A 130 27.68 -20.27 3.85
C LYS A 130 27.03 -19.08 3.18
N PHE A 131 27.15 -18.99 1.87
CA PHE A 131 26.55 -17.96 1.06
C PHE A 131 26.03 -18.58 -0.23
N ASP A 132 24.77 -18.33 -0.53
CA ASP A 132 24.10 -18.75 -1.77
C ASP A 132 23.46 -17.56 -2.45
N THR A 133 23.25 -17.65 -3.77
CA THR A 133 22.66 -16.58 -4.57
C THR A 133 21.61 -17.10 -5.54
N LEU A 134 20.64 -16.25 -5.84
CA LEU A 134 19.70 -16.43 -6.96
C LEU A 134 19.86 -15.22 -7.89
N TRP A 135 20.07 -15.49 -9.19
CA TRP A 135 20.18 -14.47 -10.21
C TRP A 135 18.91 -14.36 -11.03
N ALA A 136 18.55 -13.14 -11.42
CA ALA A 136 17.46 -12.84 -12.33
C ALA A 136 17.91 -11.81 -13.36
N HIS A 137 18.02 -12.20 -14.62
CA HIS A 137 18.47 -11.33 -15.71
C HIS A 137 17.31 -10.82 -16.56
N SER A 138 16.08 -11.17 -16.21
CA SER A 138 14.83 -10.68 -16.83
C SER A 138 13.73 -10.56 -15.77
N HIS A 139 12.64 -9.87 -16.11
CA HIS A 139 11.48 -9.75 -15.22
C HIS A 139 10.74 -11.10 -15.02
N GLU A 140 10.80 -11.98 -16.01
CA GLU A 140 10.25 -13.34 -15.91
C GLU A 140 11.05 -14.17 -14.91
N GLU A 141 12.39 -14.16 -15.03
CA GLU A 141 13.29 -14.82 -14.08
C GLU A 141 13.15 -14.22 -12.67
N MET A 142 12.99 -12.90 -12.57
CA MET A 142 12.78 -12.23 -11.28
C MET A 142 11.52 -12.72 -10.57
N LYS A 143 10.44 -13.04 -11.30
CA LYS A 143 9.26 -13.64 -10.73
C LYS A 143 9.57 -15.04 -10.16
N GLU A 144 10.27 -15.88 -10.92
CA GLU A 144 10.62 -17.24 -10.51
C GLU A 144 11.55 -17.22 -9.29
N VAL A 145 12.53 -16.30 -9.26
CA VAL A 145 13.43 -16.11 -8.13
C VAL A 145 12.67 -15.65 -6.89
N PHE A 146 11.78 -14.66 -7.04
CA PHE A 146 10.93 -14.18 -5.94
C PHE A 146 10.08 -15.32 -5.34
N GLU A 147 9.40 -16.09 -6.19
CA GLU A 147 8.57 -17.21 -5.75
C GLU A 147 9.40 -18.28 -5.03
N SER A 148 10.55 -18.64 -5.59
CA SER A 148 11.47 -19.63 -5.01
C SER A 148 12.06 -19.17 -3.67
N PHE A 149 12.36 -17.88 -3.54
CA PHE A 149 12.88 -17.30 -2.29
C PHE A 149 11.82 -17.33 -1.18
N ILE A 150 10.59 -16.92 -1.48
CA ILE A 150 9.49 -16.98 -0.50
C ILE A 150 9.18 -18.43 -0.10
N ASP A 151 9.13 -19.37 -1.06
CA ASP A 151 8.91 -20.79 -0.79
C ASP A 151 10.01 -21.37 0.11
N MET A 152 11.27 -20.99 -0.12
CA MET A 152 12.41 -21.36 0.74
C MET A 152 12.23 -20.83 2.17
N LEU A 153 11.81 -19.58 2.33
CA LEU A 153 11.57 -19.00 3.67
C LEU A 153 10.43 -19.72 4.39
N ILE A 154 9.33 -20.06 3.71
CA ILE A 154 8.22 -20.83 4.28
C ILE A 154 8.68 -22.24 4.71
N ASP A 155 9.48 -22.92 3.89
CA ASP A 155 10.02 -24.25 4.23
C ASP A 155 10.92 -24.18 5.49
N LYS A 156 11.79 -23.17 5.58
CA LYS A 156 12.64 -22.94 6.75
C LYS A 156 11.83 -22.58 7.99
N PHE A 157 10.88 -21.66 7.87
CA PHE A 157 9.99 -21.26 8.95
C PHE A 157 9.16 -22.44 9.48
N SER A 158 8.70 -23.33 8.60
CA SER A 158 7.99 -24.55 9.00
C SER A 158 8.85 -25.49 9.83
N LYS A 159 10.18 -25.53 9.59
CA LYS A 159 11.14 -26.37 10.33
C LYS A 159 11.51 -25.74 11.67
N ASP A 160 11.70 -24.43 11.70
CA ASP A 160 12.00 -23.68 12.91
C ASP A 160 11.24 -22.33 12.92
N PRO A 161 10.10 -22.23 13.59
CA PRO A 161 9.36 -20.98 13.73
C PRO A 161 10.08 -19.85 14.49
N LYS A 162 11.26 -20.14 15.07
CA LYS A 162 12.11 -19.13 15.71
C LYS A 162 13.17 -18.55 14.78
N MET A 163 13.17 -18.94 13.50
CA MET A 163 14.10 -18.39 12.53
C MET A 163 13.78 -16.92 12.21
N HIS A 164 14.81 -16.17 11.84
CA HIS A 164 14.65 -14.79 11.38
C HIS A 164 15.43 -14.56 10.08
N VAL A 165 14.98 -13.53 9.34
CA VAL A 165 15.65 -13.01 8.15
C VAL A 165 16.18 -11.61 8.50
N TYR A 166 17.49 -11.52 8.68
CA TYR A 166 18.18 -10.27 8.98
C TYR A 166 18.51 -9.52 7.71
N HIS A 167 18.20 -8.23 7.66
CA HIS A 167 18.49 -7.33 6.54
C HIS A 167 18.89 -5.95 7.07
N TYR A 168 19.37 -5.05 6.20
CA TYR A 168 19.84 -3.73 6.62
C TYR A 168 19.08 -2.60 5.94
N GLY A 169 18.09 -2.06 6.63
CA GLY A 169 17.17 -1.03 6.13
C GLY A 169 15.86 -1.61 5.59
N SER A 170 15.04 -0.76 5.03
CA SER A 170 13.67 -1.14 4.61
C SER A 170 13.60 -1.68 3.17
N PHE A 171 14.70 -1.62 2.40
CA PHE A 171 14.70 -1.86 0.96
C PHE A 171 14.26 -3.28 0.60
N GLU A 172 14.85 -4.29 1.24
CA GLU A 172 14.61 -5.72 0.96
C GLU A 172 13.14 -6.07 1.16
N VAL A 173 12.60 -5.77 2.34
CA VAL A 173 11.20 -6.07 2.69
C VAL A 173 10.22 -5.25 1.84
N SER A 174 10.53 -3.98 1.56
CA SER A 174 9.71 -3.14 0.66
C SER A 174 9.67 -3.71 -0.74
N THR A 175 10.80 -4.23 -1.23
CA THR A 175 10.91 -4.92 -2.51
C THR A 175 10.04 -6.19 -2.54
N LEU A 176 10.16 -7.07 -1.52
CA LEU A 176 9.32 -8.27 -1.43
C LEU A 176 7.82 -7.95 -1.47
N LYS A 177 7.39 -6.92 -0.72
CA LYS A 177 6.00 -6.46 -0.72
C LYS A 177 5.56 -5.94 -2.10
N SER A 178 6.42 -5.17 -2.77
CA SER A 178 6.17 -4.63 -4.10
C SER A 178 6.03 -5.74 -5.15
N LEU A 179 6.93 -6.72 -5.14
CA LEU A 179 6.93 -7.85 -6.07
C LEU A 179 5.73 -8.77 -5.85
N ALA A 180 5.34 -9.03 -4.60
CA ALA A 180 4.13 -9.79 -4.28
C ALA A 180 2.88 -9.14 -4.89
N GLY A 181 2.78 -7.80 -4.82
CA GLY A 181 1.71 -7.04 -5.46
C GLY A 181 1.80 -7.08 -6.99
N HIS A 182 2.98 -6.80 -7.55
CA HIS A 182 3.19 -6.73 -9.01
C HIS A 182 2.92 -8.07 -9.71
N PHE A 183 3.46 -9.16 -9.17
CA PHE A 183 3.28 -10.50 -9.73
C PHE A 183 1.96 -11.18 -9.32
N SER A 184 1.24 -10.60 -8.36
CA SER A 184 0.05 -11.21 -7.74
C SER A 184 0.31 -12.65 -7.28
N SER A 185 1.49 -12.88 -6.73
CA SER A 185 1.98 -14.21 -6.32
C SER A 185 2.60 -14.15 -4.93
N ARG A 186 2.52 -15.26 -4.19
CA ARG A 186 3.08 -15.45 -2.83
C ARG A 186 2.68 -14.37 -1.80
N SER A 187 1.56 -13.66 -2.06
CA SER A 187 1.11 -12.59 -1.15
C SER A 187 0.65 -13.13 0.20
N ASP A 188 0.08 -14.33 0.25
CA ASP A 188 -0.40 -14.94 1.48
C ASP A 188 0.77 -15.49 2.29
N GLU A 189 1.74 -16.13 1.63
CA GLU A 189 2.96 -16.64 2.23
C GLU A 189 3.81 -15.51 2.81
N LEU A 190 4.00 -14.43 2.04
CA LEU A 190 4.72 -13.24 2.52
C LEU A 190 3.99 -12.58 3.69
N ASP A 191 2.66 -12.43 3.65
CA ASP A 191 1.87 -11.89 4.75
C ASP A 191 2.00 -12.75 6.02
N HIS A 192 2.03 -14.08 5.87
CA HIS A 192 2.28 -15.00 6.97
C HIS A 192 3.65 -14.76 7.62
N LEU A 193 4.71 -14.65 6.82
CA LEU A 193 6.07 -14.38 7.29
C LEU A 193 6.17 -13.00 7.99
N LEU A 194 5.54 -11.97 7.40
CA LEU A 194 5.52 -10.62 7.98
C LEU A 194 4.79 -10.56 9.33
N ARG A 195 3.65 -11.25 9.48
CA ARG A 195 2.89 -11.31 10.74
C ARG A 195 3.62 -12.06 11.85
N ASN A 196 4.44 -13.02 11.49
CA ASN A 196 5.30 -13.73 12.44
C ASN A 196 6.60 -12.97 12.74
N ASN A 197 6.76 -11.73 12.23
CA ASN A 197 7.88 -10.83 12.50
C ASN A 197 9.24 -11.47 12.23
N ILE A 198 9.34 -12.33 11.21
CA ILE A 198 10.61 -12.99 10.91
C ILE A 198 11.67 -12.05 10.33
N PHE A 199 11.26 -10.93 9.72
CA PHE A 199 12.16 -9.94 9.12
C PHE A 199 12.65 -8.96 10.17
N ILE A 200 13.97 -8.92 10.38
CA ILE A 200 14.64 -8.08 11.38
C ILE A 200 15.48 -7.02 10.68
N ASP A 201 15.04 -5.78 10.75
CA ASP A 201 15.79 -4.63 10.22
C ASP A 201 16.91 -4.22 11.18
N LEU A 202 18.14 -4.61 10.85
CA LEU A 202 19.31 -4.32 11.64
C LEU A 202 19.66 -2.82 11.69
N TYR A 203 19.38 -2.07 10.62
CA TYR A 203 19.56 -0.60 10.63
C TYR A 203 18.74 0.06 11.74
N LYS A 204 17.48 -0.35 11.87
CA LYS A 204 16.58 0.12 12.91
C LYS A 204 17.07 -0.27 14.30
N LEU A 205 17.44 -1.54 14.49
CA LEU A 205 17.98 -2.02 15.77
C LEU A 205 19.27 -1.29 16.17
N VAL A 206 20.19 -1.06 15.23
CA VAL A 206 21.45 -0.32 15.48
C VAL A 206 21.14 1.11 15.94
N LYS A 207 20.27 1.84 15.23
CA LYS A 207 19.88 3.21 15.60
C LYS A 207 19.22 3.31 16.96
N GLN A 208 18.41 2.32 17.32
CA GLN A 208 17.73 2.25 18.61
C GLN A 208 18.67 1.81 19.74
N SER A 209 19.70 1.00 19.43
CA SER A 209 20.60 0.43 20.42
C SER A 209 21.80 1.32 20.74
N PHE A 210 22.31 2.05 19.75
CA PHE A 210 23.61 2.69 19.85
C PHE A 210 23.59 4.16 19.42
N CYS A 211 24.43 4.96 20.06
CA CYS A 211 24.93 6.19 19.51
C CYS A 211 26.34 5.93 18.99
N ILE A 212 26.58 6.15 17.71
CA ILE A 212 27.83 5.77 17.04
C ILE A 212 28.49 7.02 16.48
N GLY A 213 29.76 7.23 16.81
CA GLY A 213 30.57 8.38 16.38
C GLY A 213 31.07 8.28 14.95
N SER A 214 30.26 7.75 14.03
CA SER A 214 30.52 7.65 12.58
C SER A 214 29.83 8.76 11.80
N SER A 215 30.18 8.94 10.52
CA SER A 215 29.59 9.93 9.63
C SER A 215 28.16 9.56 9.16
N GLY A 216 27.72 8.34 9.43
CA GLY A 216 26.41 7.80 9.11
C GLY A 216 26.14 6.51 9.88
N TYR A 217 24.95 5.94 9.64
CA TYR A 217 24.54 4.65 10.16
C TYR A 217 24.41 3.59 9.03
N GLY A 218 24.96 3.86 7.85
CA GLY A 218 25.05 2.86 6.79
C GLY A 218 25.90 1.67 7.22
N LEU A 219 25.66 0.48 6.66
CA LEU A 219 26.40 -0.74 7.05
C LEU A 219 27.92 -0.51 7.03
N LYS A 220 28.44 0.10 5.97
CA LYS A 220 29.86 0.42 5.81
C LYS A 220 30.38 1.48 6.80
N ASP A 221 29.52 2.40 7.23
CA ASP A 221 29.91 3.42 8.21
C ASP A 221 30.18 2.82 9.59
N ILE A 222 29.54 1.68 9.91
CA ILE A 222 29.62 1.04 11.23
C ILE A 222 30.50 -0.22 11.24
N GLU A 223 30.82 -0.79 10.09
CA GLU A 223 31.65 -2.01 9.97
C GLU A 223 32.98 -1.97 10.75
N PRO A 224 33.72 -0.83 10.76
CA PRO A 224 34.97 -0.77 11.51
C PRO A 224 34.86 -1.02 13.03
N ILE A 225 33.64 -1.11 13.56
CA ILE A 225 33.41 -1.46 14.97
C ILE A 225 33.61 -2.96 15.22
N TYR A 226 33.23 -3.81 14.26
CA TYR A 226 33.11 -5.25 14.44
C TYR A 226 33.89 -6.10 13.43
N ARG A 227 34.42 -5.48 12.34
CA ARG A 227 35.24 -6.19 11.35
C ARG A 227 36.37 -5.30 10.79
N ASN A 228 37.32 -5.90 10.06
CA ASN A 228 38.39 -5.21 9.35
C ASN A 228 37.88 -4.56 8.08
N GLU A 229 38.66 -3.61 7.52
CA GLU A 229 38.38 -2.95 6.26
C GLU A 229 38.21 -3.96 5.11
N ARG A 230 37.31 -3.62 4.20
CA ARG A 230 37.05 -4.38 2.98
C ARG A 230 38.15 -4.15 1.93
N THR A 231 38.31 -5.12 1.06
CA THR A 231 39.33 -5.10 -0.01
C THR A 231 38.74 -5.23 -1.42
N GLU A 232 37.41 -5.25 -1.55
CA GLU A 232 36.71 -5.47 -2.82
C GLU A 232 36.82 -4.27 -3.77
N GLU A 233 36.72 -4.55 -5.11
CA GLU A 233 36.73 -3.53 -6.16
C GLU A 233 35.42 -2.71 -6.18
N VAL A 234 34.26 -3.33 -5.88
CA VAL A 234 32.94 -2.66 -5.81
C VAL A 234 32.75 -2.05 -4.44
N THR A 235 32.51 -0.76 -4.39
CA THR A 235 32.44 0.01 -3.14
C THR A 235 31.03 0.46 -2.77
N GLY A 236 30.01 0.24 -3.65
CA GLY A 236 28.62 0.64 -3.38
C GLY A 236 27.62 0.13 -4.41
N GLY A 237 26.34 0.14 -4.05
CA GLY A 237 25.25 -0.32 -4.91
C GLY A 237 25.12 0.39 -6.24
N ALA A 238 25.51 1.68 -6.31
CA ALA A 238 25.55 2.40 -7.60
C ALA A 238 26.62 1.81 -8.54
N GLU A 239 27.77 1.39 -8.02
CA GLU A 239 28.83 0.76 -8.80
C GLU A 239 28.44 -0.66 -9.21
N SER A 240 27.80 -1.43 -8.31
CA SER A 240 27.19 -2.73 -8.61
C SER A 240 26.24 -2.64 -9.79
N MET A 241 25.33 -1.65 -9.79
CA MET A 241 24.40 -1.39 -10.90
C MET A 241 25.12 -1.05 -12.21
N ILE A 242 26.16 -0.21 -12.17
CA ILE A 242 26.95 0.13 -13.36
C ILE A 242 27.64 -1.12 -13.93
N GLN A 243 28.23 -1.95 -13.09
CA GLN A 243 28.87 -3.20 -13.54
C GLN A 243 27.85 -4.17 -14.12
N TYR A 244 26.65 -4.24 -13.55
CA TYR A 244 25.56 -5.04 -14.11
C TYR A 244 25.11 -4.56 -15.49
N GLU A 245 24.97 -3.26 -15.71
CA GLU A 245 24.63 -2.67 -17.01
C GLU A 245 25.74 -2.90 -18.05
N LEU A 246 27.00 -2.78 -17.67
CA LEU A 246 28.13 -3.12 -18.55
C LEU A 246 28.09 -4.60 -18.93
N TRP A 247 27.87 -5.51 -17.98
CA TRP A 247 27.72 -6.93 -18.28
C TRP A 247 26.50 -7.18 -19.19
N ALA A 248 25.36 -6.56 -18.93
CA ALA A 248 24.16 -6.73 -19.74
C ALA A 248 24.39 -6.31 -21.21
N THR A 249 25.28 -5.32 -21.46
CA THR A 249 25.63 -4.81 -22.78
C THR A 249 26.70 -5.66 -23.48
N ASP A 250 27.81 -5.95 -22.79
CA ASP A 250 29.02 -6.55 -23.42
C ASP A 250 29.17 -8.05 -23.15
N LYS A 251 28.54 -8.55 -22.08
CA LYS A 251 28.55 -9.98 -21.65
C LYS A 251 29.94 -10.62 -21.68
N ASP A 252 30.82 -10.17 -20.78
CA ASP A 252 32.18 -10.69 -20.61
C ASP A 252 32.23 -12.17 -20.11
N GLY A 253 31.05 -12.74 -19.76
CA GLY A 253 30.87 -14.11 -19.35
C GLY A 253 29.39 -14.43 -19.14
N LYS A 254 29.04 -15.68 -18.81
CA LYS A 254 27.65 -16.12 -18.62
C LYS A 254 27.13 -16.02 -17.18
N ASP A 255 28.01 -16.28 -16.24
CA ASP A 255 27.71 -16.27 -14.81
C ASP A 255 28.90 -15.72 -14.01
N GLU A 256 28.78 -15.66 -12.69
CA GLU A 256 29.81 -15.15 -11.77
C GLU A 256 31.14 -15.94 -11.79
N LYS A 257 31.20 -17.10 -12.43
CA LYS A 257 32.41 -17.93 -12.50
C LYS A 257 33.29 -17.56 -13.68
N ASP A 258 32.70 -17.08 -14.76
CA ASP A 258 33.42 -16.75 -16.01
C ASP A 258 33.34 -15.27 -16.39
N SER A 259 32.43 -14.47 -15.76
CA SER A 259 32.36 -13.03 -15.89
C SER A 259 33.07 -12.30 -14.75
N LYS A 260 34.00 -11.40 -15.06
CA LYS A 260 34.64 -10.57 -14.03
C LYS A 260 33.63 -9.58 -13.43
N LEU A 261 32.74 -9.02 -14.25
CA LEU A 261 31.74 -8.04 -13.81
C LEU A 261 30.75 -8.67 -12.84
N LEU A 262 30.18 -9.83 -13.19
CA LEU A 262 29.24 -10.54 -12.28
C LEU A 262 29.94 -11.05 -11.03
N LYS A 263 31.21 -11.49 -11.13
CA LYS A 263 32.00 -11.92 -9.98
C LYS A 263 32.20 -10.79 -8.99
N ASN A 264 32.54 -9.59 -9.44
CA ASN A 264 32.70 -8.43 -8.56
C ASN A 264 31.40 -8.10 -7.82
N ILE A 265 30.26 -8.15 -8.51
CA ILE A 265 28.94 -7.94 -7.91
C ILE A 265 28.64 -9.05 -6.87
N TRP A 266 28.92 -10.29 -7.21
CA TRP A 266 28.76 -11.45 -6.33
C TRP A 266 29.60 -11.33 -5.06
N GLU A 267 30.89 -10.95 -5.20
CA GLU A 267 31.80 -10.73 -4.07
C GLU A 267 31.30 -9.60 -3.16
N TYR A 268 30.84 -8.51 -3.74
CA TYR A 268 30.29 -7.37 -3.03
C TYR A 268 29.05 -7.76 -2.19
N ASN A 269 28.04 -8.38 -2.81
CA ASN A 269 26.83 -8.83 -2.13
C ASN A 269 27.12 -9.90 -1.06
N ARG A 270 28.09 -10.78 -1.35
CA ARG A 270 28.56 -11.78 -0.37
C ARG A 270 29.13 -11.11 0.89
N GLU A 271 29.96 -10.10 0.72
CA GLU A 271 30.53 -9.37 1.86
C GLU A 271 29.47 -8.60 2.64
N ASP A 272 28.46 -8.03 1.99
CA ASP A 272 27.33 -7.41 2.67
C ASP A 272 26.57 -8.43 3.51
N CYS A 273 26.20 -9.59 2.97
CA CYS A 273 25.55 -10.66 3.71
C CYS A 273 26.39 -11.21 4.88
N LEU A 274 27.70 -11.39 4.69
CA LEU A 274 28.60 -11.86 5.76
C LEU A 274 28.78 -10.80 6.85
N SER A 275 28.79 -9.53 6.48
CA SER A 275 28.82 -8.41 7.42
C SER A 275 27.61 -8.40 8.34
N LEU A 276 26.42 -8.76 7.83
CA LEU A 276 25.21 -8.87 8.66
C LEU A 276 25.36 -9.96 9.75
N ILE A 277 25.98 -11.11 9.44
CA ILE A 277 26.27 -12.14 10.45
C ILE A 277 27.16 -11.56 11.56
N GLU A 278 28.24 -10.88 11.17
CA GLU A 278 29.21 -10.33 12.12
C GLU A 278 28.62 -9.19 12.96
N LEU A 279 27.77 -8.36 12.35
CA LEU A 279 27.02 -7.33 13.04
C LEU A 279 26.09 -7.93 14.11
N VAL A 280 25.31 -8.95 13.76
CA VAL A 280 24.40 -9.63 14.69
C VAL A 280 25.18 -10.29 15.83
N ASP A 281 26.29 -10.96 15.53
CA ASP A 281 27.13 -11.56 16.56
C ASP A 281 27.70 -10.50 17.51
N TRP A 282 28.17 -9.35 16.99
CA TRP A 282 28.63 -8.23 17.80
C TRP A 282 27.48 -7.64 18.66
N MET A 283 26.30 -7.42 18.08
CA MET A 283 25.15 -6.92 18.82
C MET A 283 24.72 -7.86 19.96
N ARG A 284 24.80 -9.19 19.75
CA ARG A 284 24.52 -10.18 20.80
C ARG A 284 25.54 -10.10 21.95
N LEU A 285 26.80 -9.85 21.64
CA LEU A 285 27.81 -9.61 22.68
C LEU A 285 27.47 -8.37 23.52
N GLU A 286 27.07 -7.28 22.86
CA GLU A 286 26.64 -6.06 23.56
C GLU A 286 25.32 -6.27 24.33
N GLN A 287 24.39 -7.08 23.82
CA GLN A 287 23.13 -7.46 24.50
C GLN A 287 23.44 -8.15 25.84
N VAL A 288 24.36 -9.14 25.83
CA VAL A 288 24.77 -9.87 27.04
C VAL A 288 25.55 -8.95 28.01
N LYS A 289 26.49 -8.14 27.52
CA LYS A 289 27.30 -7.21 28.35
C LYS A 289 26.40 -6.20 29.11
N ASN A 290 25.30 -5.80 28.50
CA ASN A 290 24.38 -4.81 29.06
C ASN A 290 23.16 -5.43 29.77
N ASN A 291 23.16 -6.76 29.99
CA ASN A 291 22.09 -7.52 30.64
C ASN A 291 20.71 -7.36 29.99
N TYR A 292 20.66 -7.23 28.67
CA TYR A 292 19.42 -7.26 27.91
C TYR A 292 19.08 -8.69 27.48
N SER A 293 17.80 -9.01 27.41
CA SER A 293 17.23 -10.22 26.81
C SER A 293 16.24 -9.87 25.74
N TYR A 294 16.00 -10.77 24.80
CA TYR A 294 14.98 -10.59 23.78
C TYR A 294 13.58 -10.47 24.39
N GLU A 295 12.86 -9.47 23.95
CA GLU A 295 11.46 -9.23 24.30
C GLU A 295 10.67 -8.98 23.02
N ASN A 296 9.75 -9.87 22.65
CA ASN A 296 8.93 -9.67 21.45
C ASN A 296 7.98 -8.48 21.64
N LEU A 297 7.96 -7.56 20.69
CA LEU A 297 7.08 -6.40 20.70
C LEU A 297 5.59 -6.79 20.54
N TYR A 298 5.31 -7.90 19.85
CA TYR A 298 3.97 -8.31 19.39
C TYR A 298 3.55 -9.65 19.99
N GLU A 299 3.44 -9.73 21.31
CA GLU A 299 2.78 -10.87 21.94
C GLU A 299 1.25 -10.69 21.95
N ASP A 300 0.58 -10.51 20.83
CA ASP A 300 -0.87 -10.44 20.78
C ASP A 300 -1.50 -11.44 19.82
N GLU A 301 -2.57 -12.08 20.29
CA GLU A 301 -3.32 -13.22 19.75
C GLU A 301 -4.02 -13.00 18.39
N ASN A 302 -3.79 -11.87 17.69
CA ASN A 302 -4.56 -11.51 16.48
C ASN A 302 -4.00 -12.06 15.15
N SER A 303 -2.90 -12.81 15.15
CA SER A 303 -2.31 -13.38 13.92
C SER A 303 -3.14 -14.51 13.31
N SER A 304 -3.98 -15.19 14.09
CA SER A 304 -4.74 -16.38 13.68
C SER A 304 -5.93 -16.15 12.75
N VAL A 305 -6.52 -14.94 12.72
CA VAL A 305 -7.83 -14.72 12.06
C VAL A 305 -7.73 -14.70 10.51
N VAL A 306 -6.62 -14.23 9.93
CA VAL A 306 -6.50 -14.10 8.45
C VAL A 306 -6.11 -15.42 7.78
N GLU A 307 -5.31 -16.23 8.45
CA GLU A 307 -4.93 -17.58 7.98
C GLU A 307 -6.14 -18.50 7.86
N PHE A 308 -7.07 -18.44 8.82
CA PHE A 308 -8.31 -19.20 8.81
C PHE A 308 -9.17 -18.97 7.56
N ILE A 309 -9.26 -17.73 7.07
CA ILE A 309 -10.22 -17.38 6.01
C ILE A 309 -9.73 -17.83 4.63
N THR A 310 -8.43 -17.77 4.36
CA THR A 310 -7.87 -18.24 3.08
C THR A 310 -7.91 -19.77 3.02
N GLN A 311 -7.56 -20.46 4.10
CA GLN A 311 -7.70 -21.91 4.23
C GLN A 311 -9.17 -22.33 4.23
N GLU A 312 -10.08 -21.56 4.83
CA GLU A 312 -11.51 -21.82 4.80
C GLU A 312 -12.07 -21.80 3.37
N ILE A 313 -11.74 -20.80 2.56
CA ILE A 313 -12.20 -20.71 1.16
C ILE A 313 -11.59 -21.84 0.32
N THR A 314 -10.29 -22.11 0.45
CA THR A 314 -9.62 -23.16 -0.32
C THR A 314 -10.03 -24.58 0.10
N SER A 315 -10.29 -24.81 1.38
CA SER A 315 -10.76 -26.10 1.89
C SER A 315 -12.24 -26.36 1.62
N LYS A 316 -13.07 -25.30 1.59
CA LYS A 316 -14.51 -25.38 1.34
C LYS A 316 -14.84 -25.80 -0.09
N TYR A 317 -14.00 -25.43 -1.08
CA TYR A 317 -14.25 -25.69 -2.49
C TYR A 317 -13.22 -26.64 -3.08
N THR A 318 -13.39 -27.94 -2.88
CA THR A 318 -12.57 -28.94 -3.57
C THR A 318 -12.91 -28.99 -5.07
N ALA A 319 -11.88 -29.00 -5.91
CA ALA A 319 -12.04 -28.98 -7.37
C ALA A 319 -12.99 -30.08 -7.88
N LYS A 320 -14.12 -29.69 -8.46
CA LYS A 320 -15.02 -30.56 -9.19
C LYS A 320 -14.67 -30.50 -10.68
N LYS A 321 -14.41 -31.65 -11.33
CA LYS A 321 -13.95 -31.76 -12.72
C LYS A 321 -14.83 -31.07 -13.79
N ASN A 322 -16.06 -30.66 -13.48
CA ASN A 322 -17.01 -30.09 -14.44
C ASN A 322 -17.47 -28.67 -14.16
N GLN A 323 -16.67 -27.87 -13.39
CA GLN A 323 -17.02 -26.50 -13.04
C GLN A 323 -15.92 -25.52 -13.51
N PRO A 324 -15.93 -25.13 -14.81
CA PRO A 324 -14.83 -24.36 -15.40
C PRO A 324 -14.59 -22.98 -14.79
N TYR A 325 -15.59 -22.38 -14.11
CA TYR A 325 -15.45 -21.06 -13.49
C TYR A 325 -15.12 -21.11 -11.99
N LEU A 326 -15.06 -22.31 -11.38
CA LEU A 326 -14.92 -22.42 -9.93
C LEU A 326 -13.61 -21.80 -9.44
N GLN A 327 -12.49 -22.12 -10.11
CA GLN A 327 -11.20 -21.54 -9.73
C GLN A 327 -11.21 -20.02 -9.83
N LEU A 328 -11.71 -19.45 -10.93
CA LEU A 328 -11.84 -18.00 -11.08
C LEU A 328 -12.68 -17.39 -9.97
N LEU A 329 -13.82 -17.98 -9.62
CA LEU A 329 -14.69 -17.48 -8.57
C LEU A 329 -14.03 -17.54 -7.18
N MET A 330 -13.27 -18.60 -6.88
CA MET A 330 -12.45 -18.71 -5.65
C MET A 330 -11.40 -17.60 -5.59
N ASP A 331 -10.68 -17.37 -6.69
CA ASP A 331 -9.67 -16.31 -6.77
C ASP A 331 -10.29 -14.92 -6.56
N LEU A 332 -11.48 -14.69 -7.12
CA LEU A 332 -12.22 -13.44 -6.95
C LEU A 332 -12.74 -13.24 -5.52
N CYS A 333 -13.06 -14.30 -4.76
CA CYS A 333 -13.39 -14.18 -3.34
C CYS A 333 -12.24 -13.58 -2.51
N LEU A 334 -11.00 -13.83 -2.91
CA LEU A 334 -9.79 -13.35 -2.22
C LEU A 334 -9.25 -12.04 -2.80
N TYR A 335 -9.80 -11.56 -3.93
CA TYR A 335 -9.28 -10.42 -4.68
C TYR A 335 -9.11 -9.16 -3.82
N HIS A 336 -10.17 -8.69 -3.17
CA HIS A 336 -10.12 -7.45 -2.39
C HIS A 336 -9.18 -7.51 -1.20
N ARG A 337 -9.01 -8.68 -0.61
CA ARG A 337 -8.05 -8.88 0.49
C ARG A 337 -6.61 -8.77 -0.01
N ARG A 338 -6.31 -9.36 -1.17
CA ARG A 338 -4.99 -9.25 -1.80
C ARG A 338 -4.69 -7.80 -2.18
N GLU A 339 -5.64 -7.12 -2.81
CA GLU A 339 -5.52 -5.69 -3.17
C GLU A 339 -5.34 -4.77 -1.96
N ALA A 340 -5.94 -5.10 -0.81
CA ALA A 340 -5.80 -4.30 0.41
C ALA A 340 -4.45 -4.50 1.14
N LYS A 341 -3.77 -5.65 0.94
CA LYS A 341 -2.54 -5.98 1.66
C LYS A 341 -1.45 -4.91 1.58
N PRO A 342 -1.07 -4.37 0.39
CA PRO A 342 -0.03 -3.35 0.30
C PRO A 342 -0.35 -2.10 1.15
N SER A 343 -1.61 -1.68 1.18
CA SER A 343 -2.05 -0.55 2.01
C SER A 343 -1.96 -0.85 3.51
N TRP A 344 -2.31 -2.07 3.92
CA TRP A 344 -2.16 -2.52 5.31
C TRP A 344 -0.69 -2.65 5.70
N TRP A 345 0.17 -3.24 4.86
CA TRP A 345 1.60 -3.34 5.12
C TRP A 345 2.24 -1.96 5.29
N ARG A 346 1.91 -1.00 4.38
CA ARG A 346 2.39 0.39 4.53
C ARG A 346 1.90 1.03 5.83
N TYR A 347 0.64 0.81 6.21
CA TYR A 347 0.10 1.31 7.48
C TYR A 347 0.86 0.75 8.69
N PHE A 348 1.11 -0.55 8.72
CA PHE A 348 1.89 -1.17 9.79
C PHE A 348 3.35 -0.71 9.81
N ASP A 349 3.96 -0.50 8.65
CA ASP A 349 5.30 0.09 8.57
C ASP A 349 5.32 1.49 9.21
N MET A 350 4.34 2.35 8.90
CA MET A 350 4.22 3.67 9.51
C MET A 350 3.97 3.62 11.02
N LEU A 351 3.20 2.65 11.51
CA LEU A 351 3.03 2.44 12.95
C LEU A 351 4.32 2.06 13.65
N ALA A 352 5.16 1.27 12.98
CA ALA A 352 6.45 0.82 13.50
C ALA A 352 7.60 1.83 13.34
N THR A 353 7.41 2.88 12.52
CA THR A 353 8.40 3.94 12.25
C THR A 353 8.40 4.96 13.40
N GLU A 354 9.57 5.45 13.81
CA GLU A 354 9.65 6.50 14.83
C GLU A 354 9.05 7.82 14.33
N ASP A 355 8.48 8.61 15.23
CA ASP A 355 7.78 9.85 14.86
C ASP A 355 8.72 10.85 14.16
N ASP A 356 9.99 10.85 14.51
CA ASP A 356 11.01 11.65 13.86
C ASP A 356 11.21 11.31 12.38
N GLU A 357 11.07 10.04 12.00
CA GLU A 357 11.15 9.58 10.62
C GLU A 357 9.82 9.80 9.88
N LEU A 358 8.70 9.71 10.59
CA LEU A 358 7.38 10.01 10.04
C LEU A 358 7.22 11.48 9.60
N GLU A 359 8.02 12.41 10.12
CA GLU A 359 8.04 13.79 9.61
C GLU A 359 8.41 13.90 8.12
N LEU A 360 9.07 12.89 7.56
CA LEU A 360 9.45 12.83 6.14
C LEU A 360 8.43 12.10 5.27
N GLU A 361 7.43 11.46 5.89
CA GLU A 361 6.42 10.69 5.20
C GLU A 361 5.22 11.56 4.82
N LEU A 362 4.92 11.67 3.53
CA LEU A 362 3.84 12.51 3.02
C LEU A 362 2.43 12.09 3.50
N ASP A 363 2.26 10.83 3.86
CA ASP A 363 0.98 10.28 4.35
C ASP A 363 0.84 10.44 5.88
N CYS A 364 1.72 11.22 6.52
CA CYS A 364 1.76 11.43 7.96
C CYS A 364 1.84 12.92 8.32
N LEU A 365 1.45 13.23 9.57
CA LEU A 365 1.81 14.44 10.29
C LEU A 365 2.27 14.04 11.69
N ALA A 366 3.57 14.10 11.93
CA ALA A 366 4.17 13.68 13.19
C ALA A 366 4.30 14.83 14.19
N HIS A 367 4.48 14.48 15.48
CA HIS A 367 4.74 15.41 16.57
C HIS A 367 3.73 16.57 16.68
N SER A 368 2.45 16.28 16.46
CA SER A 368 1.40 17.27 16.62
C SER A 368 0.99 17.40 18.08
N ILE A 369 0.91 18.63 18.58
CA ILE A 369 0.64 18.93 19.99
C ILE A 369 -0.71 19.64 20.12
N PHE A 370 -1.58 19.15 21.00
CA PHE A 370 -2.84 19.78 21.32
C PHE A 370 -2.62 21.20 21.89
N THR A 371 -3.34 22.18 21.35
CA THR A 371 -3.19 23.60 21.76
C THR A 371 -3.93 23.95 23.06
N GLY A 372 -4.75 23.04 23.58
CA GLY A 372 -5.68 23.29 24.68
C GLY A 372 -7.05 23.78 24.21
N LYS A 373 -7.23 24.09 22.92
CA LYS A 373 -8.49 24.58 22.39
C LYS A 373 -9.33 23.42 21.89
N LYS A 374 -10.50 23.21 22.52
CA LYS A 374 -11.51 22.24 22.06
C LYS A 374 -12.91 22.83 22.19
N TYR A 375 -13.79 22.44 21.29
CA TYR A 375 -15.19 22.85 21.29
C TYR A 375 -16.09 21.76 20.71
N LYS A 376 -17.38 21.84 21.04
CA LYS A 376 -18.36 20.83 20.63
C LYS A 376 -19.00 21.23 19.30
N GLU A 377 -19.09 20.28 18.37
CA GLU A 377 -19.88 20.40 17.17
C GLU A 377 -20.82 19.19 17.00
N LYS A 378 -22.12 19.43 17.12
CA LYS A 378 -23.17 18.39 17.12
C LYS A 378 -22.88 17.30 18.13
N ARG A 379 -22.55 16.08 17.70
CA ARG A 379 -22.24 14.91 18.54
C ARG A 379 -20.74 14.69 18.74
N SER A 380 -19.89 15.47 18.08
CA SER A 380 -18.44 15.33 18.10
C SER A 380 -17.78 16.48 18.82
N MET A 381 -16.53 16.27 19.22
CA MET A 381 -15.62 17.31 19.73
C MET A 381 -14.62 17.67 18.64
N ILE A 382 -14.30 18.94 18.52
CA ILE A 382 -13.22 19.45 17.67
C ILE A 382 -12.03 19.77 18.56
N TYR A 383 -10.83 19.32 18.17
CA TYR A 383 -9.56 19.50 18.88
C TYR A 383 -8.58 20.23 17.97
N GLU A 384 -8.03 21.37 18.41
CA GLU A 384 -7.01 22.11 17.66
C GLU A 384 -5.61 21.60 18.02
N TYR A 385 -4.82 21.24 17.02
CA TYR A 385 -3.42 20.84 17.13
C TYR A 385 -2.52 21.80 16.38
N LYS A 386 -1.26 21.86 16.81
CA LYS A 386 -0.17 22.51 16.07
C LYS A 386 0.93 21.50 15.78
N PHE A 387 1.58 21.67 14.64
CA PHE A 387 2.70 20.84 14.18
C PHE A 387 3.82 21.71 13.58
N ASN A 388 4.94 21.09 13.23
CA ASN A 388 6.03 21.77 12.54
C ASN A 388 5.63 22.03 11.07
N ASN A 389 5.40 23.28 10.69
CA ASN A 389 4.98 23.68 9.35
C ASN A 389 6.03 23.49 8.24
N LEU A 390 7.20 22.90 8.56
CA LEU A 390 8.17 22.44 7.58
C LEU A 390 7.91 20.99 7.12
N GLN A 391 6.97 20.30 7.76
CA GLN A 391 6.51 18.99 7.27
C GLN A 391 5.64 19.18 6.03
N GLU A 392 5.94 18.40 4.99
CA GLU A 392 5.06 18.24 3.84
C GLU A 392 4.10 17.08 4.09
N SER A 393 2.81 17.26 3.78
CA SER A 393 1.82 16.20 3.94
C SER A 393 0.75 16.26 2.87
N LYS A 394 0.23 15.08 2.51
CA LYS A 394 -0.95 14.90 1.65
C LYS A 394 -2.26 14.93 2.43
N ILE A 395 -2.19 14.97 3.76
CA ILE A 395 -3.38 15.04 4.62
C ILE A 395 -4.06 16.38 4.40
N LYS A 396 -5.35 16.34 4.16
CA LYS A 396 -6.17 17.53 3.88
C LYS A 396 -7.51 17.47 4.59
N GLU A 397 -8.23 18.59 4.58
CA GLU A 397 -9.58 18.69 5.12
C GLU A 397 -10.51 17.62 4.56
N GLY A 398 -11.30 17.00 5.44
CA GLY A 398 -12.20 15.90 5.14
C GLY A 398 -11.57 14.50 5.18
N ASP A 399 -10.22 14.39 5.28
CA ASP A 399 -9.55 13.09 5.37
C ASP A 399 -9.80 12.41 6.73
N GLN A 400 -9.96 11.09 6.68
CA GLN A 400 -9.97 10.24 7.88
C GLN A 400 -8.54 9.84 8.21
N VAL A 401 -8.13 10.06 9.44
CA VAL A 401 -6.79 9.75 9.93
C VAL A 401 -6.84 8.84 11.15
N LYS A 402 -5.80 8.03 11.30
CA LYS A 402 -5.52 7.22 12.47
C LYS A 402 -4.56 7.96 13.39
N ILE A 403 -4.74 7.77 14.70
CA ILE A 403 -3.78 8.27 15.71
C ILE A 403 -2.79 7.15 15.99
N LYS A 404 -1.51 7.41 15.79
CA LYS A 404 -0.45 6.39 15.92
C LYS A 404 -0.36 5.79 17.33
N SER A 405 -0.50 6.61 18.36
CA SER A 405 -0.42 6.19 19.76
C SER A 405 -1.58 5.31 20.23
N ASP A 406 -2.72 5.35 19.53
CA ASP A 406 -3.88 4.48 19.75
C ASP A 406 -4.61 4.22 18.44
N THR A 407 -4.38 3.05 17.86
CA THR A 407 -4.90 2.65 16.56
C THR A 407 -6.42 2.48 16.51
N ASN A 408 -7.09 2.43 17.68
CA ASN A 408 -8.54 2.41 17.77
C ASN A 408 -9.16 3.80 17.57
N LEU A 409 -8.37 4.85 17.78
CA LEU A 409 -8.82 6.23 17.58
C LEU A 409 -8.79 6.61 16.10
N ASN A 410 -9.94 7.09 15.63
CA ASN A 410 -10.10 7.68 14.32
C ASN A 410 -10.56 9.12 14.48
N ALA A 411 -10.09 9.99 13.62
CA ALA A 411 -10.52 11.38 13.55
C ALA A 411 -10.67 11.83 12.10
N GLU A 412 -11.57 12.77 11.88
CA GLU A 412 -11.71 13.49 10.61
C GLU A 412 -10.95 14.81 10.70
N VAL A 413 -10.15 15.12 9.70
CA VAL A 413 -9.52 16.44 9.60
C VAL A 413 -10.61 17.46 9.28
N PHE A 414 -10.98 18.27 10.27
CA PHE A 414 -12.07 19.26 10.16
C PHE A 414 -11.62 20.54 9.46
N SER A 415 -10.41 21.00 9.74
CA SER A 415 -9.75 22.10 9.04
C SER A 415 -8.25 21.89 8.99
N MET A 416 -7.57 22.46 7.98
CA MET A 416 -6.13 22.33 7.77
C MET A 416 -5.51 23.65 7.34
N ASP A 417 -4.52 24.13 8.09
CA ASP A 417 -3.67 25.26 7.76
C ASP A 417 -2.19 24.81 7.79
N LEU A 418 -1.70 24.33 6.64
CA LEU A 418 -0.33 23.81 6.50
C LEU A 418 0.70 24.92 6.73
N ASP A 419 0.46 26.14 6.21
CA ASP A 419 1.39 27.26 6.33
C ASP A 419 1.47 27.78 7.78
N GLY A 420 0.33 27.83 8.46
CA GLY A 420 0.25 28.20 9.88
C GLY A 420 0.65 27.09 10.85
N GLY A 421 0.87 25.87 10.35
CA GLY A 421 1.22 24.69 11.16
C GLY A 421 0.13 24.31 12.16
N ARG A 422 -1.13 24.37 11.75
CA ARG A 422 -2.30 24.05 12.60
C ARG A 422 -3.32 23.23 11.84
N PHE A 423 -4.04 22.37 12.56
CA PHE A 423 -5.21 21.66 12.07
C PHE A 423 -6.21 21.41 13.20
N GLU A 424 -7.42 21.12 12.82
CA GLU A 424 -8.48 20.71 13.74
C GLU A 424 -8.93 19.28 13.41
N LEU A 425 -9.07 18.45 14.45
CA LEU A 425 -9.58 17.07 14.34
C LEU A 425 -10.96 16.97 14.96
N LYS A 426 -11.87 16.35 14.25
CA LYS A 426 -13.20 16.00 14.71
C LYS A 426 -13.26 14.53 15.12
N SER A 427 -13.62 14.28 16.39
CA SER A 427 -13.73 12.93 16.93
C SER A 427 -14.91 12.80 17.88
N THR A 428 -15.44 11.59 18.01
CA THR A 428 -16.40 11.22 19.04
C THR A 428 -15.75 10.69 20.33
N SER A 429 -14.45 10.43 20.27
CA SER A 429 -13.62 9.98 21.39
C SER A 429 -12.64 11.07 21.79
N ASP A 430 -12.16 11.03 23.04
CA ASP A 430 -11.12 11.93 23.48
C ASP A 430 -9.80 11.62 22.77
N LEU A 431 -9.11 12.66 22.32
CA LEU A 431 -7.84 12.56 21.61
C LEU A 431 -6.66 12.90 22.54
N PRO A 432 -5.47 12.30 22.32
CA PRO A 432 -4.28 12.52 23.16
C PRO A 432 -3.69 13.94 22.98
N ASN A 433 -2.88 14.39 23.95
CA ASN A 433 -2.19 15.67 23.86
C ASN A 433 -1.10 15.69 22.77
N ASP A 434 -0.39 14.57 22.61
CA ASP A 434 0.58 14.36 21.54
C ASP A 434 -0.01 13.38 20.54
N ALA A 435 -0.08 13.77 19.27
CA ALA A 435 -0.65 12.95 18.22
C ALA A 435 0.23 12.96 16.97
N SER A 436 0.62 11.76 16.50
CA SER A 436 1.11 11.57 15.15
C SER A 436 0.00 10.96 14.33
N LEU A 437 -0.32 11.60 13.20
CA LEU A 437 -1.41 11.23 12.32
C LEU A 437 -0.90 10.37 11.18
N ILE A 438 -1.64 9.33 10.85
CA ILE A 438 -1.39 8.47 9.69
C ILE A 438 -2.62 8.52 8.79
N LEU A 439 -2.44 8.91 7.53
CA LEU A 439 -3.47 8.85 6.51
C LEU A 439 -3.68 7.39 6.09
N PHE A 440 -4.78 6.80 6.52
CA PHE A 440 -5.12 5.43 6.17
C PHE A 440 -6.52 5.36 5.58
N LYS A 441 -6.60 5.26 4.25
CA LYS A 441 -7.86 5.16 3.51
C LYS A 441 -8.14 3.70 3.15
N HIS A 442 -8.92 3.03 3.97
CA HIS A 442 -9.38 1.67 3.69
C HIS A 442 -10.91 1.63 3.62
N VAL A 443 -11.43 1.24 2.48
CA VAL A 443 -12.87 1.01 2.30
C VAL A 443 -13.12 -0.49 2.34
N SER A 444 -13.87 -0.95 3.33
CA SER A 444 -14.19 -2.37 3.48
C SER A 444 -14.96 -2.90 2.27
N ALA A 445 -14.45 -3.92 1.63
CA ALA A 445 -15.08 -4.62 0.51
C ALA A 445 -16.03 -5.76 0.95
N LYS A 446 -16.32 -5.88 2.24
CA LYS A 446 -17.09 -6.99 2.84
C LYS A 446 -18.39 -7.31 2.10
N LYS A 447 -19.16 -6.30 1.66
CA LYS A 447 -20.42 -6.52 0.92
C LYS A 447 -20.16 -7.16 -0.45
N ILE A 448 -19.08 -6.75 -1.13
CA ILE A 448 -18.71 -7.31 -2.45
C ILE A 448 -18.19 -8.74 -2.27
N GLU A 449 -17.33 -8.99 -1.28
CA GLU A 449 -16.82 -10.32 -0.94
C GLU A 449 -17.96 -11.29 -0.61
N GLN A 450 -18.92 -10.89 0.21
CA GLN A 450 -20.11 -11.68 0.54
C GLN A 450 -20.96 -12.00 -0.69
N SER A 451 -21.11 -11.04 -1.62
CA SER A 451 -21.82 -11.26 -2.88
C SER A 451 -21.10 -12.30 -3.76
N ILE A 452 -19.78 -12.18 -3.91
CA ILE A 452 -18.97 -13.13 -4.68
C ILE A 452 -19.02 -14.51 -4.04
N GLU A 453 -18.92 -14.60 -2.71
CA GLU A 453 -19.01 -15.86 -1.99
C GLU A 453 -20.37 -16.54 -2.19
N ALA A 454 -21.47 -15.80 -2.16
CA ALA A 454 -22.80 -16.31 -2.43
C ALA A 454 -22.94 -16.88 -3.86
N ILE A 455 -22.36 -16.19 -4.85
CA ILE A 455 -22.29 -16.69 -6.26
C ILE A 455 -21.46 -17.95 -6.32
N THR A 456 -20.31 -17.99 -5.67
CA THR A 456 -19.38 -19.14 -5.64
C THR A 456 -20.05 -20.35 -5.00
N ASN A 457 -20.71 -20.18 -3.86
CA ASN A 457 -21.48 -21.23 -3.19
C ASN A 457 -22.58 -21.81 -4.10
N ASN A 458 -23.37 -20.93 -4.72
CA ASN A 458 -24.47 -21.36 -5.62
C ASN A 458 -23.92 -22.13 -6.84
N TYR A 459 -22.80 -21.66 -7.40
CA TYR A 459 -22.13 -22.36 -8.50
C TYR A 459 -21.56 -23.71 -8.07
N TYR A 460 -20.92 -23.78 -6.91
CA TYR A 460 -20.35 -25.00 -6.36
C TYR A 460 -21.41 -26.07 -6.05
N GLU A 461 -22.51 -25.67 -5.41
CA GLU A 461 -23.56 -26.56 -4.97
C GLU A 461 -24.47 -27.00 -6.12
N LYS A 462 -24.91 -26.05 -6.96
CA LYS A 462 -25.98 -26.23 -7.96
C LYS A 462 -25.48 -26.21 -9.41
N GLY A 463 -24.21 -25.85 -9.65
CA GLY A 463 -23.69 -25.62 -10.99
C GLY A 463 -24.31 -24.40 -11.69
N PHE A 464 -25.03 -23.54 -10.94
CA PHE A 464 -25.74 -22.41 -11.50
C PHE A 464 -24.92 -21.12 -11.41
N ILE A 465 -24.74 -20.47 -12.54
CA ILE A 465 -24.22 -19.10 -12.66
C ILE A 465 -25.19 -18.28 -13.50
N LYS A 466 -25.42 -17.02 -13.13
CA LYS A 466 -26.31 -16.13 -13.91
C LYS A 466 -25.89 -16.08 -15.38
N PRO A 467 -26.85 -16.15 -16.33
CA PRO A 467 -26.51 -16.15 -17.76
C PRO A 467 -25.74 -14.90 -18.21
N CYS A 468 -25.98 -13.73 -17.59
CA CYS A 468 -25.22 -12.52 -17.88
C CYS A 468 -23.73 -12.71 -17.55
N LEU A 469 -23.38 -13.27 -16.38
CA LEU A 469 -21.98 -13.59 -16.05
C LEU A 469 -21.41 -14.66 -16.97
N LYS A 470 -22.20 -15.69 -17.29
CA LYS A 470 -21.75 -16.73 -18.21
C LYS A 470 -21.42 -16.16 -19.58
N THR A 471 -22.26 -15.26 -20.10
CA THR A 471 -22.02 -14.56 -21.37
C THR A 471 -20.69 -13.79 -21.32
N PHE A 472 -20.41 -13.12 -20.20
CA PHE A 472 -19.18 -12.36 -19.99
C PHE A 472 -17.95 -13.28 -19.92
N PHE A 473 -17.97 -14.33 -19.09
CA PHE A 473 -16.83 -15.25 -18.91
C PHE A 473 -16.51 -16.02 -20.19
N ASP A 474 -17.54 -16.45 -20.92
CA ASP A 474 -17.38 -17.15 -22.19
C ASP A 474 -17.01 -16.21 -23.35
N LYS A 475 -16.96 -14.89 -23.13
CA LYS A 475 -16.73 -13.86 -24.16
C LYS A 475 -17.69 -14.02 -25.36
N LYS A 476 -18.94 -14.42 -25.08
CA LYS A 476 -19.94 -14.68 -26.10
C LYS A 476 -20.72 -13.42 -26.46
N ARG A 477 -21.27 -13.42 -27.67
CA ARG A 477 -22.24 -12.44 -28.11
C ARG A 477 -23.46 -12.44 -27.16
N PRO A 478 -24.07 -11.25 -26.87
CA PRO A 478 -25.29 -11.17 -26.07
C PRO A 478 -26.39 -12.06 -26.61
N ALA A 479 -27.16 -12.68 -25.72
CA ALA A 479 -28.39 -13.37 -26.06
C ALA A 479 -29.54 -12.35 -26.21
N PHE A 480 -30.43 -12.63 -27.14
CA PHE A 480 -31.57 -11.75 -27.46
C PHE A 480 -32.90 -12.48 -27.30
N LYS A 481 -33.98 -11.72 -27.09
CA LYS A 481 -35.34 -12.22 -27.02
C LYS A 481 -35.73 -12.84 -28.37
N GLN A 482 -36.63 -13.81 -28.31
CA GLN A 482 -37.19 -14.43 -29.53
C GLN A 482 -37.85 -13.37 -30.43
N GLY A 483 -37.60 -13.43 -31.74
CA GLY A 483 -38.13 -12.47 -32.72
C GLY A 483 -37.26 -11.22 -32.89
N SER A 484 -36.14 -11.08 -32.15
CA SER A 484 -35.20 -9.98 -32.34
C SER A 484 -34.40 -10.14 -33.65
N ASN A 485 -33.83 -9.01 -34.12
CA ASN A 485 -32.94 -9.02 -35.29
C ASN A 485 -31.77 -9.97 -35.10
N GLN A 486 -31.41 -10.77 -36.10
CA GLN A 486 -30.36 -11.76 -36.07
C GLN A 486 -29.08 -11.33 -36.80
N ALA A 487 -29.02 -10.07 -37.31
CA ALA A 487 -27.84 -9.57 -37.98
C ALA A 487 -26.60 -9.65 -37.04
N SER A 488 -25.48 -10.12 -37.58
CA SER A 488 -24.23 -10.28 -36.82
C SER A 488 -23.64 -8.95 -36.38
N ASP A 489 -23.76 -7.93 -37.20
CA ASP A 489 -23.35 -6.58 -36.88
C ASP A 489 -24.46 -5.87 -36.07
N LEU A 490 -24.20 -5.68 -34.77
CA LEU A 490 -25.13 -5.00 -33.86
C LEU A 490 -25.34 -3.53 -34.19
N THR A 491 -24.37 -2.89 -34.85
CA THR A 491 -24.45 -1.49 -35.24
C THR A 491 -25.44 -1.25 -36.36
N SER A 492 -25.79 -2.27 -37.14
CA SER A 492 -26.71 -2.25 -38.26
C SER A 492 -28.21 -2.40 -37.90
N TRP A 493 -28.53 -2.56 -36.59
CA TRP A 493 -29.92 -2.79 -36.16
C TRP A 493 -30.82 -1.54 -36.24
N GLY A 494 -30.23 -0.36 -36.35
CA GLY A 494 -30.93 0.93 -36.50
C GLY A 494 -30.33 1.77 -37.64
N LYS A 495 -30.90 2.95 -37.86
CA LYS A 495 -30.44 3.89 -38.90
C LYS A 495 -29.11 4.59 -38.48
N ASN A 496 -28.83 4.61 -37.21
CA ASN A 496 -27.61 5.17 -36.61
C ASN A 496 -27.28 4.43 -35.32
N ILE A 497 -26.15 4.76 -34.72
CA ILE A 497 -25.62 4.10 -33.51
C ILE A 497 -26.61 4.20 -32.34
N LEU A 498 -27.27 5.32 -32.13
CA LEU A 498 -28.23 5.49 -31.04
C LEU A 498 -29.44 4.57 -31.20
N GLU A 499 -30.04 4.49 -32.41
CA GLU A 499 -31.18 3.62 -32.70
C GLU A 499 -30.77 2.14 -32.58
N SER A 500 -29.59 1.80 -33.08
CA SER A 500 -29.03 0.46 -32.95
C SER A 500 -28.83 0.07 -31.47
N SER A 501 -28.23 0.94 -30.67
CA SER A 501 -28.04 0.73 -29.23
C SER A 501 -29.37 0.52 -28.50
N LYS A 502 -30.41 1.36 -28.79
CA LYS A 502 -31.75 1.19 -28.21
C LYS A 502 -32.37 -0.16 -28.55
N LYS A 503 -32.30 -0.57 -29.83
CA LYS A 503 -32.85 -1.87 -30.28
C LYS A 503 -32.08 -3.06 -29.69
N VAL A 504 -30.76 -3.03 -29.73
CA VAL A 504 -29.90 -4.10 -29.21
C VAL A 504 -30.16 -4.28 -27.73
N ILE A 505 -30.01 -3.22 -26.93
CA ILE A 505 -30.09 -3.32 -25.47
C ILE A 505 -31.50 -3.71 -25.02
N SER A 506 -32.57 -3.12 -25.61
CA SER A 506 -33.94 -3.51 -25.25
C SER A 506 -34.30 -4.96 -25.62
N SER A 507 -33.56 -5.55 -26.57
CA SER A 507 -33.76 -6.93 -27.00
C SER A 507 -32.91 -7.93 -26.21
N MET A 508 -31.98 -7.50 -25.36
CA MET A 508 -31.15 -8.39 -24.54
C MET A 508 -32.00 -9.32 -23.67
N LYS A 509 -31.51 -10.53 -23.47
CA LYS A 509 -32.08 -11.53 -22.59
C LYS A 509 -31.01 -12.15 -21.71
N ASP A 510 -31.02 -11.76 -20.44
CA ASP A 510 -30.15 -12.33 -19.39
C ASP A 510 -28.69 -12.43 -19.84
N SER A 511 -28.13 -11.33 -20.34
CA SER A 511 -26.78 -11.36 -20.94
C SER A 511 -25.98 -10.08 -20.71
N THR A 512 -24.71 -10.08 -21.16
CA THR A 512 -23.80 -8.94 -21.07
C THR A 512 -23.47 -8.41 -22.46
N LEU A 513 -23.51 -7.07 -22.61
CA LEU A 513 -23.09 -6.32 -23.78
C LEU A 513 -21.94 -5.40 -23.44
N CYS A 514 -20.88 -5.38 -24.24
CA CYS A 514 -19.78 -4.43 -24.14
C CYS A 514 -19.92 -3.37 -25.24
N ILE A 515 -19.87 -2.09 -24.84
CA ILE A 515 -19.87 -0.94 -25.74
C ILE A 515 -18.52 -0.23 -25.56
N GLN A 516 -17.73 -0.23 -26.64
CA GLN A 516 -16.46 0.46 -26.66
C GLN A 516 -16.55 1.79 -27.39
N GLY A 517 -15.88 2.82 -26.88
CA GLY A 517 -15.71 4.09 -27.56
C GLY A 517 -14.63 4.93 -26.89
N PRO A 518 -13.80 5.65 -27.68
CA PRO A 518 -12.79 6.55 -27.15
C PRO A 518 -13.38 7.72 -26.38
N PRO A 519 -12.59 8.50 -25.63
CA PRO A 519 -13.03 9.74 -25.01
C PRO A 519 -13.68 10.67 -26.02
N GLY A 520 -14.77 11.35 -25.65
CA GLY A 520 -15.49 12.27 -26.50
C GLY A 520 -16.38 11.65 -27.60
N SER A 521 -16.45 10.31 -27.70
CA SER A 521 -17.30 9.61 -28.69
C SER A 521 -18.81 9.64 -28.42
N GLY A 522 -19.24 10.33 -27.37
CA GLY A 522 -20.67 10.44 -27.02
C GLY A 522 -21.22 9.25 -26.23
N LYS A 523 -20.38 8.46 -25.53
CA LYS A 523 -20.83 7.32 -24.71
C LYS A 523 -21.93 7.72 -23.73
N THR A 524 -21.73 8.77 -22.94
CA THR A 524 -22.69 9.26 -21.94
C THR A 524 -23.99 9.72 -22.61
N TYR A 525 -23.90 10.41 -23.74
CA TYR A 525 -25.04 10.83 -24.56
C TYR A 525 -25.92 9.64 -25.01
N VAL A 526 -25.30 8.60 -25.55
CA VAL A 526 -26.01 7.38 -26.00
C VAL A 526 -26.58 6.64 -24.79
N CYS A 527 -25.79 6.49 -23.71
CA CYS A 527 -26.18 5.81 -22.48
C CYS A 527 -27.46 6.42 -21.89
N ALA A 528 -27.50 7.72 -21.65
CA ALA A 528 -28.66 8.42 -21.09
C ALA A 528 -29.91 8.22 -21.93
N ARG A 529 -29.81 8.31 -23.27
CA ARG A 529 -30.96 8.12 -24.19
C ARG A 529 -31.45 6.70 -24.30
N VAL A 530 -30.58 5.73 -24.13
CA VAL A 530 -30.95 4.31 -24.04
C VAL A 530 -31.66 4.03 -22.71
N ILE A 531 -31.13 4.56 -21.60
CA ILE A 531 -31.76 4.42 -20.28
C ILE A 531 -33.13 5.05 -20.28
N ALA A 532 -33.30 6.27 -20.85
CA ALA A 532 -34.56 6.94 -20.99
C ALA A 532 -35.59 6.10 -21.79
N ASP A 533 -35.18 5.44 -22.87
CA ASP A 533 -36.03 4.53 -23.65
C ASP A 533 -36.46 3.29 -22.83
N LEU A 534 -35.57 2.75 -21.99
CA LEU A 534 -35.87 1.61 -21.11
C LEU A 534 -36.86 2.03 -19.99
N ILE A 535 -36.74 3.24 -19.42
CA ILE A 535 -37.66 3.76 -18.42
C ILE A 535 -39.07 3.86 -19.01
N LYS A 536 -39.23 4.34 -20.26
CA LYS A 536 -40.52 4.37 -20.97
C LYS A 536 -41.14 2.97 -21.11
N LYS A 537 -40.29 1.93 -21.12
CA LYS A 537 -40.73 0.54 -21.19
C LYS A 537 -40.94 -0.10 -19.80
N GLY A 538 -40.93 0.71 -18.73
CA GLY A 538 -41.14 0.27 -17.35
C GLY A 538 -40.00 -0.55 -16.77
N LYS A 539 -38.77 -0.36 -17.25
CA LYS A 539 -37.59 -1.10 -16.79
C LYS A 539 -36.91 -0.41 -15.60
N LYS A 540 -36.44 -1.20 -14.63
CA LYS A 540 -35.66 -0.74 -13.49
C LYS A 540 -34.18 -0.80 -13.83
N ILE A 541 -33.44 0.30 -13.64
CA ILE A 541 -32.09 0.49 -14.16
C ILE A 541 -31.13 0.83 -13.03
N GLY A 542 -29.97 0.17 -13.01
CA GLY A 542 -28.79 0.55 -12.22
C GLY A 542 -27.78 1.33 -13.08
N ILE A 543 -27.15 2.35 -12.48
CA ILE A 543 -26.01 3.08 -13.05
C ILE A 543 -24.85 2.95 -12.08
N ALA A 544 -23.78 2.27 -12.49
CA ALA A 544 -22.58 2.02 -11.69
C ALA A 544 -21.34 2.63 -12.33
N SER A 545 -20.39 3.05 -11.50
CA SER A 545 -19.00 3.37 -11.89
C SER A 545 -18.11 3.34 -10.63
N ASN A 546 -16.78 3.35 -10.81
CA ASN A 546 -15.84 3.54 -9.71
C ASN A 546 -15.83 4.97 -9.16
N SER A 547 -16.31 5.95 -9.93
CA SER A 547 -16.29 7.37 -9.59
C SER A 547 -17.71 7.91 -9.43
N HIS A 548 -17.98 8.58 -8.32
CA HIS A 548 -19.23 9.32 -8.12
C HIS A 548 -19.42 10.40 -9.19
N LYS A 549 -18.35 11.02 -9.67
CA LYS A 549 -18.37 12.01 -10.74
C LYS A 549 -18.90 11.42 -12.07
N ALA A 550 -18.42 10.22 -12.43
CA ALA A 550 -18.91 9.54 -13.64
C ALA A 550 -20.40 9.18 -13.52
N ILE A 551 -20.83 8.67 -12.35
CA ILE A 551 -22.25 8.41 -12.08
C ILE A 551 -23.08 9.68 -12.23
N ASN A 552 -22.61 10.81 -11.67
CA ASN A 552 -23.30 12.10 -11.74
C ASN A 552 -23.45 12.59 -13.18
N ASN A 553 -22.41 12.50 -14.00
CA ASN A 553 -22.44 12.90 -15.40
C ASN A 553 -23.54 12.14 -16.18
N VAL A 554 -23.68 10.84 -15.94
CA VAL A 554 -24.75 10.04 -16.59
C VAL A 554 -26.12 10.44 -16.07
N ILE A 555 -26.26 10.68 -14.76
CA ILE A 555 -27.53 11.11 -14.14
C ILE A 555 -27.96 12.50 -14.65
N GLU A 556 -27.05 13.48 -14.73
CA GLU A 556 -27.32 14.81 -15.23
C GLU A 556 -27.83 14.79 -16.69
N GLU A 557 -27.11 14.06 -17.56
CA GLU A 557 -27.54 13.90 -18.94
C GLU A 557 -28.90 13.17 -19.03
N LEU A 558 -29.13 12.17 -18.19
CA LEU A 558 -30.39 11.44 -18.13
C LEU A 558 -31.56 12.35 -17.70
N ILE A 559 -31.37 13.18 -16.68
CA ILE A 559 -32.36 14.15 -16.21
C ILE A 559 -32.72 15.12 -17.34
N SER A 560 -31.73 15.62 -18.08
CA SER A 560 -31.97 16.50 -19.24
C SER A 560 -32.84 15.80 -20.27
N VAL A 561 -32.51 14.57 -20.65
CA VAL A 561 -33.30 13.79 -21.62
C VAL A 561 -34.72 13.49 -21.11
N MET A 562 -34.87 13.14 -19.83
CA MET A 562 -36.17 12.89 -19.24
C MET A 562 -37.07 14.12 -19.25
N ASN A 563 -36.51 15.31 -18.99
CA ASN A 563 -37.24 16.59 -19.06
C ASN A 563 -37.63 16.93 -20.50
N GLU A 564 -36.71 16.83 -21.46
CA GLU A 564 -36.98 17.09 -22.89
C GLU A 564 -38.08 16.19 -23.46
N GLN A 565 -38.14 14.93 -22.99
CA GLN A 565 -39.05 13.93 -23.52
C GLN A 565 -40.29 13.68 -22.64
N ASN A 566 -40.51 14.47 -21.60
CA ASN A 566 -41.60 14.33 -20.62
C ASN A 566 -41.74 12.89 -20.08
N ILE A 567 -40.62 12.28 -19.67
CA ILE A 567 -40.60 10.93 -19.10
C ILE A 567 -40.75 11.01 -17.59
N ASP A 568 -41.73 10.30 -17.04
CA ASP A 568 -41.96 10.19 -15.61
C ASP A 568 -41.00 9.16 -14.99
N GLY A 569 -40.65 9.38 -13.72
CA GLY A 569 -39.81 8.51 -12.93
C GLY A 569 -38.82 9.27 -12.06
N ASN A 570 -38.51 8.69 -10.93
CA ASN A 570 -37.51 9.22 -9.99
C ASN A 570 -36.20 8.47 -10.10
N ILE A 571 -35.14 9.19 -9.83
CA ILE A 571 -33.76 8.65 -9.79
C ILE A 571 -33.29 8.65 -8.34
N ALA A 572 -32.83 7.53 -7.84
CA ALA A 572 -32.16 7.45 -6.55
C ALA A 572 -30.65 7.53 -6.73
N LYS A 573 -29.96 8.21 -5.84
CA LYS A 573 -28.50 8.09 -5.70
C LYS A 573 -28.16 7.69 -4.28
N VAL A 574 -27.31 6.64 -4.17
CA VAL A 574 -26.79 6.14 -2.91
C VAL A 574 -25.46 6.83 -2.62
N HIS A 575 -25.33 7.34 -1.42
CA HIS A 575 -24.22 8.16 -0.90
C HIS A 575 -24.07 9.55 -1.54
N ARG A 576 -23.50 10.46 -0.77
CA ARG A 576 -23.34 11.88 -1.10
C ARG A 576 -21.87 12.28 -1.06
N THR A 577 -21.45 13.09 -2.03
CA THR A 577 -20.23 13.89 -1.93
C THR A 577 -20.60 15.36 -1.72
N SER A 578 -19.72 16.13 -1.05
CA SER A 578 -19.96 17.56 -0.77
C SER A 578 -20.11 18.43 -2.03
N GLU A 579 -19.63 17.95 -3.19
CA GLU A 579 -19.67 18.66 -4.47
C GLU A 579 -21.02 18.54 -5.21
N GLU A 580 -22.00 17.82 -4.66
CA GLU A 580 -23.23 17.43 -5.35
C GLU A 580 -24.45 18.29 -5.02
N GLU A 581 -24.33 19.40 -4.28
CA GLU A 581 -25.47 20.21 -3.85
C GLU A 581 -26.32 20.66 -5.02
N LYS A 582 -25.72 21.12 -6.11
CA LYS A 582 -26.44 21.58 -7.33
C LYS A 582 -27.22 20.45 -8.02
N LEU A 583 -26.71 19.23 -7.99
CA LEU A 583 -27.39 18.08 -8.60
C LEU A 583 -28.70 17.76 -7.86
N TYR A 584 -28.74 17.93 -6.54
CA TYR A 584 -29.89 17.65 -5.68
C TYR A 584 -30.94 18.77 -5.66
N GLU A 585 -30.70 19.90 -6.31
CA GLU A 585 -31.75 20.91 -6.55
C GLU A 585 -32.84 20.39 -7.49
N ASN A 586 -32.55 19.31 -8.24
CA ASN A 586 -33.53 18.71 -9.16
C ASN A 586 -34.51 17.80 -8.40
N GLN A 587 -35.81 18.09 -8.49
CA GLN A 587 -36.88 17.35 -7.80
C GLN A 587 -36.99 15.87 -8.18
N ARG A 588 -36.42 15.45 -9.32
CA ARG A 588 -36.42 14.06 -9.77
C ARG A 588 -35.35 13.19 -9.08
N LEU A 589 -34.34 13.83 -8.53
CA LEU A 589 -33.26 13.12 -7.84
C LEU A 589 -33.59 13.00 -6.35
N ILE A 590 -33.77 11.78 -5.90
CA ILE A 590 -34.02 11.46 -4.49
C ILE A 590 -32.76 10.91 -3.88
N LYS A 591 -32.40 11.45 -2.73
CA LYS A 591 -31.24 11.08 -1.97
C LYS A 591 -31.55 9.97 -0.99
N PHE A 592 -30.67 8.98 -0.94
CA PHE A 592 -30.72 7.89 0.03
C PHE A 592 -29.36 7.65 0.67
N ASP A 593 -29.36 7.38 1.95
CA ASP A 593 -28.14 7.07 2.70
C ASP A 593 -27.71 5.60 2.52
N SER A 594 -28.63 4.72 2.14
CA SER A 594 -28.36 3.31 1.91
C SER A 594 -29.22 2.71 0.80
N ILE A 595 -28.73 1.63 0.20
CA ILE A 595 -29.46 0.90 -0.85
C ILE A 595 -30.70 0.20 -0.30
N GLU A 596 -30.69 -0.21 0.95
CA GLU A 596 -31.82 -0.85 1.63
C GLU A 596 -33.04 0.10 1.65
N SER A 597 -32.82 1.40 1.86
CA SER A 597 -33.86 2.42 1.81
C SER A 597 -34.40 2.66 0.41
N VAL A 598 -33.57 2.46 -0.62
CA VAL A 598 -33.93 2.60 -2.04
C VAL A 598 -34.94 1.53 -2.46
N VAL A 599 -34.68 0.28 -2.11
CA VAL A 599 -35.50 -0.88 -2.55
C VAL A 599 -36.95 -0.78 -2.05
N LEU A 600 -37.17 -0.13 -0.92
CA LEU A 600 -38.49 0.06 -0.35
C LEU A 600 -39.35 1.08 -1.13
N ASN A 601 -38.79 1.77 -2.12
CA ASN A 601 -39.49 2.81 -2.87
C ASN A 601 -39.86 2.34 -4.29
N GLU A 602 -41.13 1.96 -4.49
CA GLU A 602 -41.65 1.43 -5.77
C GLU A 602 -41.64 2.43 -6.94
N LYS A 603 -41.54 3.74 -6.67
CA LYS A 603 -41.57 4.80 -7.69
C LYS A 603 -40.22 5.08 -8.36
N LEU A 604 -39.18 4.36 -7.95
CA LEU A 604 -37.83 4.54 -8.49
C LEU A 604 -37.67 3.79 -9.83
N ALA A 605 -37.28 4.52 -10.86
CA ALA A 605 -36.95 3.96 -12.17
C ALA A 605 -35.42 3.68 -12.31
N VAL A 606 -34.61 4.50 -11.66
CA VAL A 606 -33.13 4.44 -11.77
C VAL A 606 -32.47 4.53 -10.41
N VAL A 607 -31.42 3.77 -10.22
CA VAL A 607 -30.55 3.81 -9.03
C VAL A 607 -29.11 4.03 -9.47
N GLY A 608 -28.47 5.09 -8.97
CA GLY A 608 -27.05 5.37 -9.16
C GLY A 608 -26.22 5.02 -7.91
N GLY A 609 -25.09 4.35 -8.07
CA GLY A 609 -24.22 3.99 -6.96
C GLY A 609 -22.92 3.32 -7.40
N THR A 610 -22.00 3.13 -6.46
CA THR A 610 -20.77 2.37 -6.67
C THR A 610 -21.00 0.86 -6.53
N ALA A 611 -19.98 0.04 -6.76
CA ALA A 611 -20.06 -1.41 -6.66
C ALA A 611 -20.64 -1.90 -5.31
N TRP A 612 -20.37 -1.19 -4.21
CA TRP A 612 -20.89 -1.52 -2.87
C TRP A 612 -22.41 -1.47 -2.77
N ALA A 613 -23.05 -0.56 -3.53
CA ALA A 613 -24.50 -0.48 -3.57
C ALA A 613 -25.11 -1.69 -4.28
N PHE A 614 -24.58 -2.06 -5.44
CA PHE A 614 -25.12 -3.14 -6.27
C PHE A 614 -24.72 -4.55 -5.83
N ALA A 615 -23.66 -4.69 -5.02
CA ALA A 615 -23.28 -5.96 -4.39
C ALA A 615 -24.08 -6.26 -3.11
N ASN A 616 -24.94 -5.36 -2.67
CA ASN A 616 -25.75 -5.56 -1.48
C ASN A 616 -26.90 -6.54 -1.73
N GLN A 617 -27.13 -7.46 -0.79
CA GLN A 617 -28.18 -8.48 -0.90
C GLN A 617 -29.59 -7.88 -1.04
N ALA A 618 -29.82 -6.68 -0.50
CA ALA A 618 -31.11 -6.01 -0.57
C ALA A 618 -31.59 -5.69 -1.99
N ILE A 619 -30.66 -5.51 -2.94
CA ILE A 619 -30.98 -5.20 -4.35
C ILE A 619 -30.86 -6.43 -5.28
N GLN A 620 -30.74 -7.61 -4.70
CA GLN A 620 -30.62 -8.84 -5.47
C GLN A 620 -31.84 -9.05 -6.39
N ASP A 621 -31.56 -9.24 -7.70
CA ASP A 621 -32.57 -9.48 -8.77
C ASP A 621 -33.62 -8.35 -8.96
N GLU A 622 -33.38 -7.16 -8.37
CA GLU A 622 -34.32 -6.03 -8.44
C GLU A 622 -34.21 -5.21 -9.73
N LEU A 623 -33.12 -5.33 -10.48
CA LEU A 623 -32.87 -4.55 -11.68
C LEU A 623 -33.02 -5.38 -12.97
N ASP A 624 -33.62 -4.77 -13.99
CA ASP A 624 -33.63 -5.36 -15.35
C ASP A 624 -32.28 -5.17 -16.06
N TYR A 625 -31.62 -4.01 -15.83
CA TYR A 625 -30.35 -3.64 -16.45
C TYR A 625 -29.44 -2.94 -15.45
N LEU A 626 -28.15 -3.27 -15.52
CA LEU A 626 -27.07 -2.54 -14.85
C LEU A 626 -26.13 -1.97 -15.90
N PHE A 627 -26.06 -0.64 -16.00
CA PHE A 627 -25.13 0.08 -16.84
C PHE A 627 -23.88 0.39 -16.01
N ILE A 628 -22.71 -0.01 -16.50
CA ILE A 628 -21.43 0.24 -15.83
C ILE A 628 -20.62 1.15 -16.74
N ASP A 629 -20.51 2.42 -16.35
CA ASP A 629 -19.71 3.42 -17.08
C ASP A 629 -18.26 3.37 -16.63
N GLU A 630 -17.34 3.73 -17.50
CA GLU A 630 -15.90 3.57 -17.33
C GLU A 630 -15.51 2.13 -16.94
N ALA A 631 -16.14 1.15 -17.60
CA ALA A 631 -16.02 -0.27 -17.27
C ALA A 631 -14.59 -0.81 -17.34
N GLY A 632 -13.69 -0.18 -18.10
CA GLY A 632 -12.26 -0.53 -18.13
C GLY A 632 -11.54 -0.33 -16.80
N GLN A 633 -12.08 0.52 -15.91
CA GLN A 633 -11.54 0.78 -14.58
C GLN A 633 -12.20 -0.09 -13.49
N VAL A 634 -13.22 -0.89 -13.82
CA VAL A 634 -13.93 -1.73 -12.86
C VAL A 634 -13.32 -3.11 -12.81
N SER A 635 -12.87 -3.56 -11.64
CA SER A 635 -12.32 -4.91 -11.48
C SER A 635 -13.36 -6.00 -11.79
N ILE A 636 -12.90 -7.16 -12.25
CA ILE A 636 -13.77 -8.33 -12.48
C ILE A 636 -14.48 -8.74 -11.18
N ALA A 637 -13.80 -8.61 -10.02
CA ALA A 637 -14.41 -8.89 -8.72
C ALA A 637 -15.60 -7.97 -8.43
N ASN A 638 -15.46 -6.66 -8.68
CA ASN A 638 -16.56 -5.71 -8.54
C ASN A 638 -17.71 -6.04 -9.50
N LEU A 639 -17.40 -6.35 -10.76
CA LEU A 639 -18.41 -6.74 -11.76
C LEU A 639 -19.20 -7.98 -11.31
N VAL A 640 -18.49 -9.03 -10.86
CA VAL A 640 -19.11 -10.26 -10.36
C VAL A 640 -19.98 -9.98 -9.15
N GLY A 641 -19.45 -9.21 -8.17
CA GLY A 641 -20.23 -8.81 -6.98
C GLY A 641 -21.51 -8.06 -7.32
N MET A 642 -21.46 -7.10 -8.26
CA MET A 642 -22.64 -6.33 -8.71
C MET A 642 -23.65 -7.15 -9.50
N SER A 643 -23.23 -8.21 -10.14
CA SER A 643 -24.09 -9.00 -11.04
C SER A 643 -25.31 -9.63 -10.37
N GLN A 644 -25.30 -9.78 -9.04
CA GLN A 644 -26.48 -10.27 -8.32
C GLN A 644 -27.68 -9.33 -8.43
N SER A 645 -27.45 -8.02 -8.63
CA SER A 645 -28.53 -7.04 -8.68
C SER A 645 -29.38 -7.09 -9.94
N THR A 646 -28.90 -7.68 -11.03
CA THR A 646 -29.50 -7.50 -12.37
C THR A 646 -29.56 -8.78 -13.20
N SER A 647 -30.43 -8.77 -14.23
CA SER A 647 -30.49 -9.79 -15.28
C SER A 647 -29.60 -9.45 -16.49
N ASN A 648 -29.43 -8.17 -16.83
CA ASN A 648 -28.62 -7.74 -17.98
C ASN A 648 -27.57 -6.71 -17.56
N ILE A 649 -26.34 -6.88 -18.10
CA ILE A 649 -25.21 -5.98 -17.84
C ILE A 649 -24.81 -5.28 -19.13
N VAL A 650 -24.64 -3.95 -19.07
CA VAL A 650 -24.15 -3.14 -20.19
C VAL A 650 -22.86 -2.46 -19.71
N LEU A 651 -21.73 -2.92 -20.24
CA LEU A 651 -20.40 -2.38 -19.96
C LEU A 651 -20.08 -1.29 -20.98
N ILE A 652 -19.76 -0.09 -20.51
CA ILE A 652 -19.44 1.05 -21.35
C ILE A 652 -18.06 1.55 -20.96
N GLY A 653 -17.14 1.61 -21.89
CA GLY A 653 -15.76 2.01 -21.55
C GLY A 653 -14.87 2.21 -22.77
N ASP A 654 -13.61 2.45 -22.46
CA ASP A 654 -12.52 2.55 -23.41
C ASP A 654 -11.40 1.61 -22.96
N GLN A 655 -11.02 0.65 -23.81
CA GLN A 655 -9.96 -0.30 -23.49
C GLN A 655 -8.56 0.32 -23.50
N MET A 656 -8.41 1.53 -24.06
CA MET A 656 -7.13 2.25 -24.09
C MET A 656 -6.93 3.18 -22.89
N GLN A 657 -7.95 3.37 -22.07
CA GLN A 657 -7.79 4.05 -20.78
C GLN A 657 -7.33 3.03 -19.75
N LEU A 658 -6.16 3.30 -19.19
CA LEU A 658 -5.60 2.52 -18.08
C LEU A 658 -6.53 2.61 -16.86
N GLY A 659 -6.80 1.45 -16.26
CA GLY A 659 -7.45 1.36 -14.97
C GLY A 659 -6.51 1.77 -13.86
#